data_ea31ef74bee1f987b3b4c961de934bdb
#
_entry.id   ea31ef74bee1f987b3b4c961de934bdb
#
_cell.length_a   1.000
_cell.length_b   1.000
_cell.length_c   1.000
_cell.angle_alpha   90.00
_cell.angle_beta   90.00
_cell.angle_gamma   90.00
#
_symmetry.space_group_name_H-M   'P 1'
#
loop_
_entity.id
_entity.type
_entity.pdbx_description
1 polymer ?
#
loop_
_entity_poly.entity_id
_entity_poly.type
_entity_poly.pdbx_seq_one_letter_code
_entity_poly.pdbx_strand_id
1 'polypeptide(L)'
;MKLSIIAASALIIFGGAVQAKAARDAHVAALEQYTAPHSRPASVPDYSFLPDGTALRLSADGRTIVKVDLRSGKDGEVLLDLGHTRETVIADMDGFTVSPNGEQVLVWRNSKPIYRRSFEASYYVYEVRSRLLRPLSQNHTTAQSPLFSPDSRMVAFVAGNNIYIKKLDYNTEVAVTTDGERNRVINGVPDWTYEEEFTTTCSMTWAPDALTLSYLRYDESDVPTYTFPLYEGSCDPRAEYALYPGSYSYKYPVAGERNSRVSLHSYDVETRKIKDIALDAPGIDYIPRIRYGDTPERLVVATLNRDQNRLEIFAVNPKSTVVKSIFVDESKSWIIPESYEQLHLGKNSMVVMSSKSGFTQLYEYAYTGALLRTLTSGDADVTAYYGADAKGTHYYQVAAPTPMDRVVRSVDAKGAVRTISAAEGTSDAAFTPAMDMAVMCTSSAVVPPVYTLVNAAGSKIRVMEDNAAYAARCASLPRKEFFKMTGPGGVELNGYVIKPAEAAAGRKCPVVMSQYSGPGSQSVLNSWKLDWEQYFAQQGYVVVCVDGRGTGGRGREFSDIVYKRLGYYETIDQIAAARYAASLPYADGAKIGIYGWSYGGYEALMCASAAGNPYAAAVAVAPVTDWRYYDTVYAERYMLTPQQNADGYRESAPLTHAGKLSCPLLIMSGTADDNVHMFNTMQYVSALQCDGILCDMFIFPNMNHSINGCNARAVVYARMLEFFNSKLK
;
A
#
# COMPACT_ATOMS: atom_id res chain seq x y z
N MET A 1 45.74 47.74 -28.86
CA MET A 1 46.22 46.60 -28.09
C MET A 1 45.47 46.45 -26.73
N LYS A 2 44.12 46.49 -26.75
CA LYS A 2 43.28 46.32 -25.51
C LYS A 2 41.96 45.53 -25.76
N LEU A 3 41.78 44.91 -26.93
CA LEU A 3 40.58 44.12 -27.21
C LEU A 3 40.80 42.60 -27.21
N SER A 4 42.03 42.12 -27.07
CA SER A 4 42.33 40.66 -27.14
C SER A 4 42.33 39.94 -25.77
N ILE A 5 42.25 40.67 -24.68
CA ILE A 5 42.29 40.07 -23.31
C ILE A 5 40.87 39.76 -22.78
N ILE A 6 39.84 40.45 -23.24
CA ILE A 6 38.45 40.24 -22.79
C ILE A 6 37.81 39.01 -23.43
N ALA A 7 38.22 38.66 -24.67
CA ALA A 7 37.68 37.47 -25.35
C ALA A 7 38.22 36.15 -24.79
N ALA A 8 39.42 36.10 -24.25
CA ALA A 8 40.01 34.89 -23.67
C ALA A 8 39.42 34.54 -22.29
N SER A 9 39.05 35.56 -21.51
CA SER A 9 38.45 35.35 -20.18
C SER A 9 36.98 34.85 -20.25
N ALA A 10 36.23 35.28 -21.27
CA ALA A 10 34.85 34.83 -21.47
C ALA A 10 34.76 33.39 -21.95
N LEU A 11 35.75 32.90 -22.76
CA LEU A 11 35.77 31.53 -23.24
C LEU A 11 36.13 30.51 -22.13
N ILE A 12 36.93 30.90 -21.12
CA ILE A 12 37.30 30.03 -19.99
C ILE A 12 36.13 29.87 -19.01
N ILE A 13 35.29 30.91 -18.84
CA ILE A 13 34.10 30.82 -17.95
C ILE A 13 32.99 29.98 -18.59
N PHE A 14 32.81 30.01 -19.91
CA PHE A 14 31.84 29.14 -20.60
C PHE A 14 32.29 27.68 -20.69
N GLY A 15 33.59 27.41 -20.83
CA GLY A 15 34.13 26.05 -20.85
C GLY A 15 34.01 25.36 -19.45
N GLY A 16 34.20 26.07 -18.35
CA GLY A 16 34.06 25.55 -16.98
C GLY A 16 32.61 25.23 -16.60
N ALA A 17 31.64 26.02 -17.08
CA ALA A 17 30.21 25.79 -16.79
C ALA A 17 29.63 24.59 -17.58
N VAL A 18 30.17 24.28 -18.76
CA VAL A 18 29.74 23.12 -19.55
C VAL A 18 30.33 21.80 -19.03
N GLN A 19 31.55 21.82 -18.47
CA GLN A 19 32.14 20.64 -17.84
C GLN A 19 31.52 20.28 -16.48
N ALA A 20 31.03 21.25 -15.71
CA ALA A 20 30.37 21.00 -14.43
C ALA A 20 29.00 20.31 -14.57
N LYS A 21 28.39 20.31 -15.74
CA LYS A 21 27.09 19.65 -16.02
C LYS A 21 27.23 18.17 -16.36
N ALA A 22 28.41 17.60 -16.48
CA ALA A 22 28.66 16.27 -17.04
C ALA A 22 28.95 15.16 -16.01
N ALA A 23 29.10 15.46 -14.73
CA ALA A 23 29.44 14.46 -13.74
C ALA A 23 28.18 14.01 -12.94
N ARG A 24 27.33 13.23 -13.59
CA ARG A 24 26.33 12.44 -12.89
C ARG A 24 27.06 11.32 -12.13
N ASP A 25 26.68 11.10 -10.87
CA ASP A 25 27.24 10.02 -10.08
C ASP A 25 27.03 8.66 -10.76
N ALA A 26 28.09 7.87 -10.88
CA ALA A 26 28.06 6.59 -11.59
C ALA A 26 27.16 5.56 -10.88
N HIS A 27 27.08 5.60 -9.54
CA HIS A 27 26.22 4.70 -8.79
C HIS A 27 24.75 5.07 -8.96
N VAL A 28 24.41 6.36 -9.02
CA VAL A 28 23.04 6.81 -9.32
C VAL A 28 22.61 6.31 -10.69
N ALA A 29 23.46 6.48 -11.73
CA ALA A 29 23.16 6.01 -13.08
C ALA A 29 23.00 4.48 -13.17
N ALA A 30 23.80 3.71 -12.43
CA ALA A 30 23.67 2.27 -12.37
C ALA A 30 22.41 1.83 -11.59
N LEU A 31 22.10 2.47 -10.45
CA LEU A 31 20.95 2.14 -9.61
C LEU A 31 19.61 2.45 -10.28
N GLU A 32 19.56 3.38 -11.23
CA GLU A 32 18.36 3.58 -12.03
C GLU A 32 17.92 2.35 -12.80
N GLN A 33 18.88 1.50 -13.24
CA GLN A 33 18.57 0.24 -13.90
C GLN A 33 17.84 -0.77 -12.99
N TYR A 34 17.82 -0.53 -11.67
CA TYR A 34 17.10 -1.33 -10.68
C TYR A 34 15.86 -0.65 -10.14
N THR A 35 15.83 0.68 -10.10
CA THR A 35 14.79 1.45 -9.42
C THR A 35 13.77 2.09 -10.36
N ALA A 36 14.13 2.29 -11.63
CA ALA A 36 13.23 2.92 -12.58
C ALA A 36 12.07 1.99 -13.02
N PRO A 37 10.89 2.53 -13.35
CA PRO A 37 9.75 1.72 -13.78
C PRO A 37 10.04 0.83 -14.99
N HIS A 38 10.84 1.30 -15.95
CA HIS A 38 11.18 0.56 -17.17
C HIS A 38 12.14 -0.64 -16.93
N SER A 39 12.73 -0.75 -15.76
CA SER A 39 13.59 -1.89 -15.39
C SER A 39 12.80 -3.03 -14.75
N ARG A 40 11.51 -2.90 -14.58
CA ARG A 40 10.64 -3.94 -14.04
C ARG A 40 10.28 -4.99 -15.10
N PRO A 41 9.94 -6.24 -14.68
CA PRO A 41 9.34 -7.20 -15.61
C PRO A 41 8.02 -6.65 -16.16
N ALA A 42 7.66 -7.07 -17.38
CA ALA A 42 6.40 -6.71 -17.97
C ALA A 42 5.23 -7.29 -17.15
N SER A 43 4.14 -6.56 -17.07
CA SER A 43 2.86 -7.02 -16.54
C SER A 43 1.82 -7.12 -17.65
N VAL A 44 0.78 -7.91 -17.43
CA VAL A 44 -0.41 -7.85 -18.28
C VAL A 44 -1.21 -6.59 -17.95
N PRO A 45 -1.97 -6.04 -18.91
CA PRO A 45 -2.89 -4.95 -18.62
C PRO A 45 -3.97 -5.33 -17.61
N ASP A 46 -4.44 -4.36 -16.83
CA ASP A 46 -5.65 -4.53 -16.05
C ASP A 46 -6.86 -4.65 -16.98
N TYR A 47 -7.77 -5.55 -16.65
CA TYR A 47 -9.00 -5.77 -17.38
C TYR A 47 -10.21 -5.29 -16.56
N SER A 48 -11.06 -4.49 -17.20
CA SER A 48 -12.43 -4.24 -16.73
C SER A 48 -13.39 -5.20 -17.46
N PHE A 49 -14.59 -5.38 -16.92
CA PHE A 49 -15.53 -6.33 -17.51
C PHE A 49 -16.89 -5.68 -17.76
N LEU A 50 -17.48 -6.00 -18.92
CA LEU A 50 -18.89 -5.75 -19.18
C LEU A 50 -19.78 -6.74 -18.38
N PRO A 51 -21.08 -6.46 -18.20
CA PRO A 51 -21.99 -7.36 -17.49
C PRO A 51 -22.05 -8.78 -18.04
N ASP A 52 -21.82 -8.97 -19.33
CA ASP A 52 -21.76 -10.28 -20.01
C ASP A 52 -20.42 -11.02 -19.82
N GLY A 53 -19.48 -10.43 -19.07
CA GLY A 53 -18.16 -10.98 -18.84
C GLY A 53 -17.13 -10.67 -19.93
N THR A 54 -17.47 -9.89 -20.95
CA THR A 54 -16.50 -9.42 -21.96
C THR A 54 -15.43 -8.57 -21.31
N ALA A 55 -14.17 -8.94 -21.49
CA ALA A 55 -13.04 -8.18 -20.97
C ALA A 55 -12.78 -6.91 -21.80
N LEU A 56 -12.44 -5.84 -21.12
CA LEU A 56 -12.08 -4.54 -21.69
C LEU A 56 -10.67 -4.14 -21.26
N ARG A 57 -9.97 -3.48 -22.17
CA ARG A 57 -8.63 -2.96 -21.94
C ARG A 57 -8.48 -1.55 -22.48
N LEU A 58 -7.80 -0.68 -21.73
CA LEU A 58 -7.32 0.62 -22.22
C LEU A 58 -6.07 0.40 -23.09
N SER A 59 -6.00 1.07 -24.24
CA SER A 59 -4.79 1.06 -25.08
C SER A 59 -3.63 1.78 -24.39
N ALA A 60 -2.39 1.41 -24.73
CA ALA A 60 -1.18 1.97 -24.12
C ALA A 60 -1.02 3.49 -24.32
N ASP A 61 -1.61 4.04 -25.39
CA ASP A 61 -1.63 5.48 -25.66
C ASP A 61 -2.78 6.23 -24.96
N GLY A 62 -3.61 5.50 -24.19
CA GLY A 62 -4.76 6.07 -23.47
C GLY A 62 -5.89 6.58 -24.37
N ARG A 63 -5.99 6.14 -25.64
CA ARG A 63 -6.93 6.71 -26.61
C ARG A 63 -8.13 5.83 -26.93
N THR A 64 -8.02 4.52 -26.73
CA THR A 64 -9.08 3.58 -27.07
C THR A 64 -9.36 2.59 -25.95
N ILE A 65 -10.63 2.18 -25.83
CA ILE A 65 -11.04 1.06 -24.99
C ILE A 65 -11.48 -0.05 -25.95
N VAL A 66 -10.82 -1.20 -25.85
CA VAL A 66 -11.06 -2.34 -26.73
C VAL A 66 -11.62 -3.53 -25.97
N LYS A 67 -12.54 -4.26 -26.60
CA LYS A 67 -12.97 -5.58 -26.14
C LYS A 67 -11.83 -6.58 -26.38
N VAL A 68 -11.62 -7.50 -25.47
CA VAL A 68 -10.54 -8.48 -25.56
C VAL A 68 -11.12 -9.89 -25.38
N ASP A 69 -10.85 -10.78 -26.33
CA ASP A 69 -11.04 -12.20 -26.10
C ASP A 69 -9.90 -12.73 -25.25
N LEU A 70 -10.14 -12.95 -23.96
CA LEU A 70 -9.12 -13.44 -23.03
C LEU A 70 -8.52 -14.79 -23.45
N ARG A 71 -9.31 -15.68 -24.07
CA ARG A 71 -8.85 -17.03 -24.47
C ARG A 71 -7.85 -16.98 -25.61
N SER A 72 -8.13 -16.20 -26.64
CA SER A 72 -7.21 -16.03 -27.78
C SER A 72 -6.20 -14.91 -27.60
N GLY A 73 -6.47 -13.94 -26.72
CA GLY A 73 -5.68 -12.72 -26.53
C GLY A 73 -5.83 -11.71 -27.64
N LYS A 74 -6.81 -11.86 -28.53
CA LYS A 74 -7.03 -10.96 -29.65
C LYS A 74 -7.92 -9.80 -29.23
N ASP A 75 -7.55 -8.61 -29.71
CA ASP A 75 -8.41 -7.45 -29.65
C ASP A 75 -9.60 -7.63 -30.59
N GLY A 76 -10.77 -7.29 -30.09
CA GLY A 76 -12.03 -7.29 -30.81
C GLY A 76 -12.48 -5.87 -31.17
N GLU A 77 -13.78 -5.64 -30.99
CA GLU A 77 -14.41 -4.34 -31.28
C GLU A 77 -13.90 -3.24 -30.33
N VAL A 78 -13.76 -2.04 -30.89
CA VAL A 78 -13.46 -0.82 -30.10
C VAL A 78 -14.75 -0.30 -29.48
N LEU A 79 -14.79 -0.27 -28.13
CA LEU A 79 -15.91 0.26 -27.36
C LEU A 79 -15.92 1.78 -27.35
N LEU A 80 -14.75 2.39 -27.17
CA LEU A 80 -14.54 3.84 -27.20
C LEU A 80 -13.25 4.17 -27.98
N ASP A 81 -13.35 5.15 -28.86
CA ASP A 81 -12.22 5.77 -29.56
C ASP A 81 -12.37 7.29 -29.47
N LEU A 82 -11.40 7.94 -28.80
CA LEU A 82 -11.39 9.39 -28.61
C LEU A 82 -11.34 10.18 -29.92
N GLY A 83 -10.85 9.57 -31.01
CA GLY A 83 -10.86 10.19 -32.35
C GLY A 83 -12.26 10.25 -32.97
N HIS A 84 -13.23 9.53 -32.43
CA HIS A 84 -14.59 9.43 -32.97
C HIS A 84 -15.68 9.87 -31.97
N THR A 85 -15.30 10.55 -30.87
CA THR A 85 -16.25 11.10 -29.89
C THR A 85 -16.93 12.36 -30.44
N ARG A 86 -18.15 12.63 -29.93
CA ARG A 86 -18.95 13.80 -30.26
C ARG A 86 -19.03 14.74 -29.06
N GLU A 87 -19.22 16.02 -29.26
CA GLU A 87 -19.32 17.14 -28.32
C GLU A 87 -17.96 17.51 -27.69
N THR A 88 -17.41 16.67 -26.82
CA THR A 88 -16.13 16.97 -26.13
C THR A 88 -15.01 16.20 -26.77
N VAL A 89 -13.86 16.85 -26.94
CA VAL A 89 -12.61 16.24 -27.41
C VAL A 89 -11.59 16.27 -26.29
N ILE A 90 -11.06 15.10 -25.94
CA ILE A 90 -9.93 14.93 -25.02
C ILE A 90 -8.80 14.17 -25.72
N ALA A 91 -7.56 14.40 -25.32
CA ALA A 91 -6.40 13.82 -25.98
C ALA A 91 -6.16 12.35 -25.62
N ASP A 92 -6.39 12.03 -24.37
CA ASP A 92 -6.06 10.76 -23.74
C ASP A 92 -6.94 10.51 -22.51
N MET A 93 -6.86 9.31 -21.94
CA MET A 93 -7.51 8.88 -20.69
C MET A 93 -6.46 8.24 -19.78
N ASP A 94 -6.52 8.56 -18.50
CA ASP A 94 -5.73 7.88 -17.47
C ASP A 94 -6.38 6.54 -17.06
N GLY A 95 -7.71 6.44 -17.25
CA GLY A 95 -8.47 5.22 -16.92
C GLY A 95 -9.95 5.36 -17.22
N PHE A 96 -10.68 4.28 -16.95
CA PHE A 96 -12.12 4.20 -17.19
C PHE A 96 -12.82 3.22 -16.25
N THR A 97 -14.14 3.39 -16.10
CA THR A 97 -15.05 2.39 -15.51
C THR A 97 -16.34 2.34 -16.29
N VAL A 98 -16.98 1.17 -16.34
CA VAL A 98 -18.18 0.94 -17.14
C VAL A 98 -19.42 0.90 -16.25
N SER A 99 -20.52 1.45 -16.73
CA SER A 99 -21.80 1.37 -16.04
C SER A 99 -22.31 -0.09 -15.93
N PRO A 100 -23.12 -0.41 -14.90
CA PRO A 100 -23.66 -1.76 -14.71
C PRO A 100 -24.42 -2.33 -15.91
N ASN A 101 -25.04 -1.49 -16.74
CA ASN A 101 -25.73 -1.92 -17.97
C ASN A 101 -24.81 -1.97 -19.22
N GLY A 102 -23.55 -1.50 -19.11
CA GLY A 102 -22.60 -1.47 -20.22
C GLY A 102 -22.83 -0.35 -21.26
N GLU A 103 -23.80 0.55 -21.04
CA GLU A 103 -24.18 1.57 -22.02
C GLU A 103 -23.45 2.90 -21.85
N GLN A 104 -22.84 3.15 -20.67
CA GLN A 104 -22.04 4.33 -20.38
C GLN A 104 -20.65 3.92 -19.89
N VAL A 105 -19.69 4.80 -20.14
CA VAL A 105 -18.32 4.67 -19.63
C VAL A 105 -17.93 5.99 -18.96
N LEU A 106 -17.54 5.93 -17.70
CA LEU A 106 -16.80 7.03 -17.05
C LEU A 106 -15.34 6.92 -17.48
N VAL A 107 -14.81 7.99 -18.03
CA VAL A 107 -13.38 8.12 -18.32
C VAL A 107 -12.82 9.31 -17.54
N TRP A 108 -11.53 9.24 -17.20
CA TRP A 108 -10.86 10.35 -16.51
C TRP A 108 -9.49 10.62 -17.07
N ARG A 109 -9.03 11.85 -16.83
CA ARG A 109 -7.69 12.33 -17.18
C ARG A 109 -7.20 13.40 -16.20
N ASN A 110 -5.92 13.75 -16.32
CA ASN A 110 -5.26 14.74 -15.48
C ASN A 110 -5.36 14.36 -13.99
N SER A 111 -5.14 13.09 -13.70
CA SER A 111 -5.15 12.57 -12.34
C SER A 111 -4.07 13.21 -11.49
N LYS A 112 -4.45 13.78 -10.35
CA LYS A 112 -3.54 14.37 -9.37
C LYS A 112 -3.67 13.61 -8.07
N PRO A 113 -2.61 12.99 -7.56
CA PRO A 113 -2.63 12.32 -6.27
C PRO A 113 -3.03 13.30 -5.16
N ILE A 114 -3.86 12.84 -4.22
CA ILE A 114 -4.18 13.54 -2.99
C ILE A 114 -3.33 12.97 -1.87
N TYR A 115 -3.44 11.66 -1.64
CA TYR A 115 -2.63 10.89 -0.71
C TYR A 115 -2.05 9.65 -1.41
N ARG A 116 -1.78 8.58 -0.69
CA ARG A 116 -1.14 7.37 -1.22
C ARG A 116 -1.97 6.67 -2.31
N ARG A 117 -3.31 6.69 -2.19
CA ARG A 117 -4.24 5.92 -3.05
C ARG A 117 -5.28 6.79 -3.75
N SER A 118 -5.72 7.86 -3.11
CA SER A 118 -6.72 8.77 -3.66
C SER A 118 -6.13 9.76 -4.64
N PHE A 119 -6.96 10.18 -5.57
CA PHE A 119 -6.65 11.22 -6.54
C PHE A 119 -7.91 12.01 -6.91
N GLU A 120 -7.72 13.22 -7.37
CA GLU A 120 -8.72 13.98 -8.09
C GLU A 120 -8.42 13.96 -9.59
N ALA A 121 -9.46 13.99 -10.41
CA ALA A 121 -9.29 14.01 -11.86
C ALA A 121 -10.45 14.76 -12.56
N SER A 122 -10.28 15.09 -13.83
CA SER A 122 -11.36 15.54 -14.70
C SER A 122 -12.09 14.32 -15.27
N TYR A 123 -13.37 14.20 -14.93
CA TYR A 123 -14.19 13.05 -15.33
C TYR A 123 -15.17 13.40 -16.44
N TYR A 124 -15.41 12.41 -17.31
CA TYR A 124 -16.32 12.50 -18.45
C TYR A 124 -17.20 11.26 -18.51
N VAL A 125 -18.44 11.43 -18.98
CA VAL A 125 -19.35 10.33 -19.29
C VAL A 125 -19.43 10.15 -20.80
N TYR A 126 -19.12 8.95 -21.27
CA TYR A 126 -19.26 8.54 -22.66
C TYR A 126 -20.50 7.65 -22.81
N GLU A 127 -21.39 8.01 -23.70
CA GLU A 127 -22.54 7.22 -24.07
C GLU A 127 -22.21 6.38 -25.31
N VAL A 128 -22.21 5.05 -25.17
CA VAL A 128 -21.69 4.12 -26.18
C VAL A 128 -22.45 4.23 -27.50
N ARG A 129 -23.79 4.26 -27.47
CA ARG A 129 -24.62 4.29 -28.70
C ARG A 129 -24.49 5.56 -29.51
N SER A 130 -24.51 6.69 -28.85
CA SER A 130 -24.50 8.01 -29.50
C SER A 130 -23.07 8.52 -29.74
N ARG A 131 -22.08 7.90 -29.11
CA ARG A 131 -20.67 8.35 -29.06
C ARG A 131 -20.51 9.75 -28.46
N LEU A 132 -21.43 10.15 -27.60
CA LEU A 132 -21.37 11.42 -26.90
C LEU A 132 -20.40 11.32 -25.72
N LEU A 133 -19.45 12.24 -25.68
CA LEU A 133 -18.56 12.42 -24.53
C LEU A 133 -18.85 13.78 -23.89
N ARG A 134 -19.18 13.81 -22.61
CA ARG A 134 -19.53 15.03 -21.88
C ARG A 134 -18.81 15.06 -20.53
N PRO A 135 -18.42 16.25 -20.04
CA PRO A 135 -17.96 16.37 -18.66
C PRO A 135 -19.00 15.81 -17.69
N LEU A 136 -18.54 15.09 -16.65
CA LEU A 136 -19.41 14.59 -15.60
C LEU A 136 -20.15 15.73 -14.90
N SER A 137 -19.44 16.82 -14.59
CA SER A 137 -19.99 18.02 -14.02
C SER A 137 -19.67 19.25 -14.89
N GLN A 138 -20.60 20.20 -14.94
CA GLN A 138 -20.35 21.53 -15.52
C GLN A 138 -19.96 22.55 -14.44
N ASN A 139 -20.17 22.22 -13.17
CA ASN A 139 -19.92 23.09 -12.03
C ASN A 139 -18.56 22.80 -11.37
N HIS A 140 -18.02 21.60 -11.57
CA HIS A 140 -16.78 21.12 -10.96
C HIS A 140 -15.83 20.60 -12.02
N THR A 141 -14.62 21.17 -12.09
CA THR A 141 -13.57 20.77 -13.06
C THR A 141 -12.89 19.46 -12.67
N THR A 142 -12.82 19.17 -11.38
CA THR A 142 -12.26 17.93 -10.82
C THR A 142 -13.24 17.30 -9.83
N ALA A 143 -13.14 16.00 -9.69
CA ALA A 143 -13.93 15.21 -8.75
C ALA A 143 -13.11 14.04 -8.20
N GLN A 144 -13.65 13.38 -7.18
CA GLN A 144 -13.10 12.19 -6.55
C GLN A 144 -14.16 11.08 -6.52
N SER A 145 -13.72 9.84 -6.62
CA SER A 145 -14.50 8.62 -6.36
C SER A 145 -15.89 8.57 -7.01
N PRO A 146 -16.03 8.86 -8.33
CA PRO A 146 -17.32 8.75 -8.97
C PRO A 146 -17.82 7.30 -9.01
N LEU A 147 -19.12 7.11 -8.72
CA LEU A 147 -19.75 5.81 -8.57
C LEU A 147 -21.09 5.75 -9.31
N PHE A 148 -21.21 4.89 -10.32
CA PHE A 148 -22.50 4.64 -11.00
C PHE A 148 -23.53 4.07 -10.02
N SER A 149 -24.77 4.50 -10.16
CA SER A 149 -25.91 3.80 -9.54
C SER A 149 -26.12 2.42 -10.21
N PRO A 150 -26.67 1.42 -9.49
CA PRO A 150 -26.91 0.08 -10.02
C PRO A 150 -27.80 0.05 -11.27
N ASP A 151 -28.71 1.00 -11.41
CA ASP A 151 -29.56 1.18 -12.60
C ASP A 151 -28.89 1.93 -13.75
N SER A 152 -27.63 2.35 -13.57
CA SER A 152 -26.81 3.10 -14.54
C SER A 152 -27.35 4.49 -14.93
N ARG A 153 -28.32 5.03 -14.19
CA ARG A 153 -28.96 6.32 -14.53
C ARG A 153 -28.36 7.51 -13.81
N MET A 154 -27.52 7.25 -12.81
CA MET A 154 -26.91 8.30 -11.98
C MET A 154 -25.43 8.00 -11.71
N VAL A 155 -24.70 9.06 -11.40
CA VAL A 155 -23.31 8.98 -10.88
C VAL A 155 -23.25 9.83 -9.63
N ALA A 156 -22.91 9.23 -8.48
CA ALA A 156 -22.50 9.96 -7.28
C ALA A 156 -21.00 10.27 -7.35
N PHE A 157 -20.59 11.44 -6.93
CA PHE A 157 -19.18 11.84 -6.88
C PHE A 157 -18.94 12.88 -5.80
N VAL A 158 -17.67 13.10 -5.43
CA VAL A 158 -17.29 14.11 -4.44
C VAL A 158 -16.52 15.24 -5.12
N ALA A 159 -16.88 16.47 -4.80
CA ALA A 159 -16.14 17.67 -5.16
C ALA A 159 -16.15 18.67 -4.00
N GLY A 160 -14.99 19.25 -3.65
CA GLY A 160 -14.89 20.19 -2.53
C GLY A 160 -15.45 19.61 -1.20
N ASN A 161 -15.17 18.33 -0.91
CA ASN A 161 -15.65 17.59 0.27
C ASN A 161 -17.18 17.41 0.37
N ASN A 162 -17.92 17.70 -0.69
CA ASN A 162 -19.37 17.51 -0.77
C ASN A 162 -19.75 16.46 -1.81
N ILE A 163 -20.79 15.69 -1.52
CA ILE A 163 -21.36 14.69 -2.40
C ILE A 163 -22.35 15.33 -3.36
N TYR A 164 -22.25 14.96 -4.63
CA TYR A 164 -23.15 15.34 -5.69
C TYR A 164 -23.67 14.08 -6.40
N ILE A 165 -24.88 14.18 -6.96
CA ILE A 165 -25.47 13.17 -7.83
C ILE A 165 -25.75 13.80 -9.19
N LYS A 166 -25.12 13.26 -10.24
CA LYS A 166 -25.44 13.54 -11.62
C LYS A 166 -26.50 12.58 -12.13
N LYS A 167 -27.66 13.10 -12.56
CA LYS A 167 -28.70 12.32 -13.26
C LYS A 167 -28.41 12.36 -14.75
N LEU A 168 -28.07 11.20 -15.32
CA LEU A 168 -27.57 11.12 -16.69
C LEU A 168 -28.66 11.39 -17.74
N ASP A 169 -29.89 10.88 -17.51
CA ASP A 169 -31.05 11.04 -18.43
C ASP A 169 -31.41 12.52 -18.66
N TYR A 170 -31.25 13.36 -17.64
CA TYR A 170 -31.65 14.76 -17.66
C TYR A 170 -30.46 15.71 -17.69
N ASN A 171 -29.26 15.19 -17.66
CA ASN A 171 -28.02 15.96 -17.52
C ASN A 171 -28.03 16.97 -16.37
N THR A 172 -28.76 16.67 -15.27
CA THR A 172 -28.90 17.54 -14.10
C THR A 172 -28.02 17.07 -12.95
N GLU A 173 -27.63 17.99 -12.07
CA GLU A 173 -26.77 17.74 -10.94
C GLU A 173 -27.46 18.25 -9.66
N VAL A 174 -27.35 17.50 -8.58
CA VAL A 174 -27.94 17.81 -7.28
C VAL A 174 -26.88 17.62 -6.20
N ALA A 175 -26.71 18.63 -5.34
CA ALA A 175 -25.92 18.49 -4.12
C ALA A 175 -26.66 17.60 -3.13
N VAL A 176 -25.98 16.59 -2.60
CA VAL A 176 -26.45 15.76 -1.48
C VAL A 176 -26.05 16.40 -0.16
N THR A 177 -24.80 16.88 -0.06
CA THR A 177 -24.29 17.58 1.11
C THR A 177 -23.79 18.98 0.75
N THR A 178 -23.73 19.89 1.73
CA THR A 178 -23.31 21.28 1.53
C THR A 178 -22.44 21.83 2.65
N ASP A 179 -22.07 20.98 3.63
CA ASP A 179 -21.29 21.34 4.81
C ASP A 179 -19.81 20.94 4.69
N GLY A 180 -19.42 20.36 3.55
CA GLY A 180 -18.04 19.97 3.26
C GLY A 180 -17.10 21.17 3.23
N GLU A 181 -16.03 21.10 4.00
CA GLU A 181 -15.02 22.14 4.13
C GLU A 181 -13.66 21.49 4.42
N ARG A 182 -12.61 21.95 3.73
CA ARG A 182 -11.26 21.38 3.92
C ARG A 182 -10.78 21.55 5.36
N ASN A 183 -10.16 20.51 5.91
CA ASN A 183 -9.68 20.44 7.28
C ASN A 183 -10.79 20.62 8.35
N ARG A 184 -12.03 20.33 7.99
CA ARG A 184 -13.17 20.43 8.91
C ARG A 184 -14.20 19.34 8.71
N VAL A 185 -14.79 19.21 7.52
CA VAL A 185 -15.84 18.22 7.23
C VAL A 185 -15.60 17.61 5.87
N ILE A 186 -15.62 16.29 5.81
CA ILE A 186 -15.47 15.52 4.57
C ILE A 186 -16.70 14.59 4.44
N ASN A 187 -17.33 14.57 3.27
CA ASN A 187 -18.46 13.70 2.97
C ASN A 187 -18.13 12.74 1.84
N GLY A 188 -18.36 11.46 2.03
CA GLY A 188 -18.31 10.44 0.97
C GLY A 188 -16.92 9.96 0.52
N VAL A 189 -15.85 10.61 0.95
CA VAL A 189 -14.46 10.15 0.84
C VAL A 189 -13.81 10.19 2.21
N PRO A 190 -12.78 9.37 2.47
CA PRO A 190 -12.14 9.29 3.78
C PRO A 190 -11.28 10.51 4.12
N ASP A 191 -10.98 10.68 5.41
CA ASP A 191 -9.86 11.49 5.87
C ASP A 191 -8.52 10.76 5.62
N TRP A 192 -7.40 11.42 5.94
CA TRP A 192 -6.07 10.87 5.75
C TRP A 192 -5.87 9.52 6.46
N THR A 193 -6.32 9.43 7.73
CA THR A 193 -6.13 8.24 8.57
C THR A 193 -6.88 7.02 8.05
N TYR A 194 -8.13 7.23 7.59
CA TYR A 194 -8.93 6.14 6.99
C TYR A 194 -8.38 5.69 5.64
N GLU A 195 -7.83 6.60 4.83
CA GLU A 195 -7.19 6.19 3.59
C GLU A 195 -5.93 5.38 3.86
N GLU A 196 -5.07 5.85 4.75
CA GLU A 196 -3.78 5.20 5.01
C GLU A 196 -3.95 3.87 5.73
N GLU A 197 -4.74 3.83 6.81
CA GLU A 197 -4.76 2.72 7.76
C GLU A 197 -5.90 1.72 7.53
N PHE A 198 -6.98 2.14 6.89
CA PHE A 198 -8.10 1.26 6.52
C PHE A 198 -8.22 1.05 5.01
N THR A 199 -7.26 1.53 4.20
CA THR A 199 -7.21 1.35 2.74
C THR A 199 -8.49 1.79 2.00
N THR A 200 -9.22 2.78 2.57
CA THR A 200 -10.48 3.28 2.03
C THR A 200 -10.23 4.51 1.15
N THR A 201 -10.77 4.53 -0.08
CA THR A 201 -10.71 5.69 -0.98
C THR A 201 -12.10 6.23 -1.34
N CYS A 202 -13.15 5.48 -1.04
CA CYS A 202 -14.54 5.85 -1.25
C CYS A 202 -15.36 5.41 -0.04
N SER A 203 -16.08 6.34 0.55
CA SER A 203 -16.95 6.13 1.72
C SER A 203 -18.43 6.31 1.36
N MET A 204 -18.80 5.94 0.12
CA MET A 204 -20.17 5.95 -0.41
C MET A 204 -20.52 4.58 -1.00
N THR A 205 -21.79 4.22 -0.93
CA THR A 205 -22.30 2.99 -1.56
C THR A 205 -23.78 3.16 -1.94
N TRP A 206 -24.14 2.71 -3.13
CA TRP A 206 -25.52 2.68 -3.60
C TRP A 206 -26.28 1.44 -3.10
N ALA A 207 -27.53 1.63 -2.72
CA ALA A 207 -28.45 0.52 -2.52
C ALA A 207 -28.76 -0.17 -3.88
N PRO A 208 -29.01 -1.49 -3.91
CA PRO A 208 -29.26 -2.23 -5.17
C PRO A 208 -30.45 -1.71 -5.98
N ASP A 209 -31.42 -1.03 -5.34
CA ASP A 209 -32.57 -0.40 -6.02
C ASP A 209 -32.25 0.99 -6.60
N ALA A 210 -31.03 1.49 -6.45
CA ALA A 210 -30.59 2.82 -6.87
C ALA A 210 -31.34 4.00 -6.22
N LEU A 211 -32.19 3.75 -5.21
CA LEU A 211 -33.00 4.78 -4.56
C LEU A 211 -32.35 5.37 -3.29
N THR A 212 -31.32 4.73 -2.79
CA THR A 212 -30.62 5.19 -1.56
C THR A 212 -29.13 5.20 -1.78
N LEU A 213 -28.48 6.33 -1.45
CA LEU A 213 -27.03 6.46 -1.33
C LEU A 213 -26.67 6.52 0.15
N SER A 214 -25.92 5.55 0.66
CA SER A 214 -25.36 5.60 2.02
C SER A 214 -23.91 6.07 1.99
N TYR A 215 -23.52 6.87 2.98
CA TYR A 215 -22.18 7.45 3.03
C TYR A 215 -21.71 7.71 4.47
N LEU A 216 -20.41 7.83 4.62
CA LEU A 216 -19.78 8.31 5.85
C LEU A 216 -19.46 9.80 5.75
N ARG A 217 -19.67 10.49 6.86
CA ARG A 217 -19.28 11.89 7.10
C ARG A 217 -18.21 11.90 8.18
N TYR A 218 -17.12 12.58 7.91
CA TYR A 218 -15.98 12.75 8.81
C TYR A 218 -15.93 14.20 9.29
N ASP A 219 -16.09 14.40 10.59
CA ASP A 219 -15.89 15.71 11.23
C ASP A 219 -14.52 15.73 11.89
N GLU A 220 -13.57 16.34 11.21
CA GLU A 220 -12.17 16.46 11.63
C GLU A 220 -11.88 17.81 12.31
N SER A 221 -12.92 18.55 12.75
CA SER A 221 -12.76 19.88 13.35
C SER A 221 -11.85 19.86 14.58
N ASP A 222 -11.95 18.81 15.40
CA ASP A 222 -11.16 18.63 16.63
C ASP A 222 -9.84 17.88 16.41
N VAL A 223 -9.55 17.41 15.19
CA VAL A 223 -8.29 16.71 14.86
C VAL A 223 -7.16 17.74 14.74
N PRO A 224 -6.00 17.52 15.36
CA PRO A 224 -4.85 18.39 15.22
C PRO A 224 -4.40 18.54 13.76
N THR A 225 -3.84 19.70 13.43
CA THR A 225 -3.33 19.99 12.09
C THR A 225 -1.81 19.84 12.07
N TYR A 226 -1.30 19.10 11.09
CA TYR A 226 0.12 19.07 10.76
C TYR A 226 0.41 19.96 9.55
N THR A 227 1.57 20.63 9.54
CA THR A 227 1.99 21.52 8.45
C THR A 227 3.46 21.28 8.12
N PHE A 228 3.77 21.13 6.85
CA PHE A 228 5.13 21.06 6.37
C PHE A 228 5.42 22.11 5.27
N PRO A 229 6.69 22.57 5.15
CA PRO A 229 7.05 23.53 4.13
C PRO A 229 7.12 22.87 2.73
N LEU A 230 6.83 23.68 1.71
CA LEU A 230 7.02 23.34 0.30
C LEU A 230 7.97 24.35 -0.33
N TYR A 231 8.84 23.87 -1.19
CA TYR A 231 9.86 24.66 -1.88
C TYR A 231 9.56 24.71 -3.39
N GLU A 232 10.21 25.62 -4.14
CA GLU A 232 10.10 25.65 -5.58
C GLU A 232 10.39 24.26 -6.18
N GLY A 233 11.49 23.62 -5.77
CA GLY A 233 11.90 22.31 -6.25
C GLY A 233 12.38 22.29 -7.70
N SER A 234 12.99 21.18 -8.11
CA SER A 234 13.49 21.00 -9.46
C SER A 234 12.84 19.81 -10.20
N CYS A 235 12.23 18.89 -9.44
CA CYS A 235 11.59 17.70 -10.01
C CYS A 235 10.15 17.98 -10.46
N ASP A 236 9.43 18.74 -9.66
CA ASP A 236 8.08 19.27 -9.94
C ASP A 236 8.09 20.74 -9.56
N PRO A 237 8.57 21.64 -10.46
CA PRO A 237 8.80 23.02 -10.12
C PRO A 237 7.51 23.76 -9.76
N ARG A 238 7.55 24.46 -8.61
CA ARG A 238 6.46 25.26 -8.05
C ARG A 238 6.89 26.73 -8.05
N ALA A 239 6.73 27.37 -9.19
CA ALA A 239 7.20 28.75 -9.42
C ALA A 239 6.67 29.77 -8.39
N GLU A 240 5.49 29.50 -7.78
CA GLU A 240 4.91 30.30 -6.71
C GLU A 240 5.77 30.32 -5.43
N TYR A 241 6.67 29.36 -5.25
CA TYR A 241 7.57 29.25 -4.10
C TYR A 241 9.02 29.62 -4.41
N ALA A 242 9.27 30.36 -5.49
CA ALA A 242 10.61 30.73 -5.93
C ALA A 242 11.35 31.67 -4.95
N LEU A 243 10.61 32.52 -4.23
CA LEU A 243 11.20 33.50 -3.30
C LEU A 243 10.95 33.15 -1.84
N TYR A 244 9.80 32.56 -1.53
CA TYR A 244 9.41 32.18 -0.17
C TYR A 244 8.82 30.77 -0.22
N PRO A 245 9.10 29.93 0.80
CA PRO A 245 8.51 28.60 0.87
C PRO A 245 7.00 28.71 1.04
N GLY A 246 6.27 27.78 0.39
CA GLY A 246 4.88 27.54 0.67
C GLY A 246 4.70 26.59 1.86
N SER A 247 3.45 26.20 2.13
CA SER A 247 3.13 25.22 3.15
C SER A 247 1.96 24.35 2.72
N TYR A 248 1.93 23.13 3.23
CA TYR A 248 0.79 22.23 3.11
C TYR A 248 0.33 21.84 4.51
N SER A 249 -0.97 22.03 4.78
CA SER A 249 -1.60 21.73 6.06
C SER A 249 -2.72 20.73 5.88
N TYR A 250 -2.79 19.72 6.74
CA TYR A 250 -3.84 18.71 6.75
C TYR A 250 -4.03 18.16 8.17
N LYS A 251 -5.12 17.44 8.38
CA LYS A 251 -5.46 16.85 9.67
C LYS A 251 -4.72 15.53 9.84
N TYR A 252 -4.00 15.40 10.96
CA TYR A 252 -3.21 14.20 11.28
C TYR A 252 -3.24 13.98 12.80
N PRO A 253 -4.01 13.01 13.29
CA PRO A 253 -4.08 12.72 14.71
C PRO A 253 -2.90 11.84 15.10
N VAL A 254 -1.98 12.35 15.94
CA VAL A 254 -0.94 11.50 16.54
C VAL A 254 -1.48 10.67 17.69
N ALA A 255 -0.79 9.59 18.07
CA ALA A 255 -1.23 8.67 19.11
C ALA A 255 -1.63 9.40 20.41
N GLY A 256 -2.82 9.08 20.91
CA GLY A 256 -3.42 9.71 22.10
C GLY A 256 -4.30 10.91 21.81
N GLU A 257 -4.25 11.48 20.60
CA GLU A 257 -5.07 12.63 20.19
C GLU A 257 -6.48 12.21 19.72
N ARG A 258 -7.29 13.18 19.35
CA ARG A 258 -8.65 12.96 18.86
C ARG A 258 -8.64 12.58 17.40
N ASN A 259 -9.40 11.54 17.05
CA ASN A 259 -9.74 11.17 15.69
C ASN A 259 -10.92 11.98 15.16
N SER A 260 -11.16 11.91 13.85
CA SER A 260 -12.39 12.39 13.25
C SER A 260 -13.60 11.72 13.86
N ARG A 261 -14.68 12.48 14.10
CA ARG A 261 -15.97 11.90 14.46
C ARG A 261 -16.65 11.42 13.18
N VAL A 262 -16.78 10.11 13.04
CA VAL A 262 -17.34 9.48 11.84
C VAL A 262 -18.81 9.12 12.11
N SER A 263 -19.69 9.50 11.18
CA SER A 263 -21.12 9.22 11.25
C SER A 263 -21.63 8.61 9.94
N LEU A 264 -22.64 7.74 10.07
CA LEU A 264 -23.30 7.06 8.97
C LEU A 264 -24.59 7.76 8.57
N HIS A 265 -24.76 8.03 7.29
CA HIS A 265 -25.91 8.71 6.72
C HIS A 265 -26.48 7.95 5.52
N SER A 266 -27.75 8.14 5.25
CA SER A 266 -28.40 7.69 4.02
C SER A 266 -29.18 8.83 3.36
N TYR A 267 -29.04 8.97 2.05
CA TYR A 267 -29.77 9.93 1.23
C TYR A 267 -30.79 9.21 0.36
N ASP A 268 -32.03 9.60 0.45
CA ASP A 268 -33.12 9.11 -0.38
C ASP A 268 -33.24 10.00 -1.63
N VAL A 269 -33.05 9.39 -2.81
CA VAL A 269 -32.99 10.09 -4.11
C VAL A 269 -34.31 10.72 -4.52
N GLU A 270 -35.45 10.08 -4.15
CA GLU A 270 -36.78 10.57 -4.51
C GLU A 270 -37.23 11.73 -3.65
N THR A 271 -37.10 11.57 -2.32
CA THR A 271 -37.52 12.60 -1.35
C THR A 271 -36.47 13.66 -1.10
N ARG A 272 -35.21 13.41 -1.51
CA ARG A 272 -34.03 14.26 -1.26
C ARG A 272 -33.76 14.50 0.22
N LYS A 273 -34.09 13.54 1.07
CA LYS A 273 -33.90 13.64 2.52
C LYS A 273 -32.70 12.81 2.95
N ILE A 274 -31.92 13.36 3.86
CA ILE A 274 -30.86 12.66 4.59
C ILE A 274 -31.44 12.12 5.89
N LYS A 275 -31.05 10.92 6.26
CA LYS A 275 -31.28 10.31 7.56
C LYS A 275 -29.96 10.00 8.21
N ASP A 276 -29.85 10.37 9.48
CA ASP A 276 -28.75 9.95 10.34
C ASP A 276 -29.03 8.55 10.86
N ILE A 277 -28.03 7.68 10.83
CA ILE A 277 -28.14 6.31 11.29
C ILE A 277 -27.26 6.14 12.52
N ALA A 278 -27.88 6.05 13.69
CA ALA A 278 -27.17 5.79 14.94
C ALA A 278 -26.78 4.30 15.02
N LEU A 279 -25.50 4.05 15.24
CA LEU A 279 -24.98 2.74 15.60
C LEU A 279 -24.90 2.68 17.12
N ASP A 280 -26.01 2.32 17.77
CA ASP A 280 -26.16 2.34 19.23
C ASP A 280 -25.43 1.11 19.85
N ALA A 281 -24.11 1.05 19.72
CA ALA A 281 -23.28 0.08 20.39
C ALA A 281 -22.13 0.80 21.11
N PRO A 282 -21.79 0.39 22.35
CA PRO A 282 -20.73 1.03 23.11
C PRO A 282 -19.36 0.75 22.47
N GLY A 283 -18.49 1.77 22.47
CA GLY A 283 -17.11 1.62 22.08
C GLY A 283 -16.87 1.54 20.56
N ILE A 284 -17.73 2.14 19.74
CA ILE A 284 -17.47 2.33 18.31
C ILE A 284 -16.67 3.62 18.15
N ASP A 285 -15.42 3.49 17.67
CA ASP A 285 -14.55 4.62 17.34
C ASP A 285 -14.32 4.73 15.84
N TYR A 286 -14.34 3.60 15.12
CA TYR A 286 -14.07 3.55 13.68
C TYR A 286 -15.16 2.81 12.92
N ILE A 287 -15.43 3.27 11.67
CA ILE A 287 -16.30 2.61 10.70
C ILE A 287 -15.49 2.37 9.41
N PRO A 288 -14.59 1.37 9.38
CA PRO A 288 -13.69 1.16 8.26
C PRO A 288 -14.38 0.76 6.95
N ARG A 289 -15.57 0.16 6.98
CA ARG A 289 -16.28 -0.29 5.77
C ARG A 289 -17.78 -0.17 5.88
N ILE A 290 -18.39 0.27 4.77
CA ILE A 290 -19.82 0.17 4.51
C ILE A 290 -20.05 -0.45 3.13
N ARG A 291 -20.94 -1.42 3.00
CA ARG A 291 -21.31 -2.06 1.74
C ARG A 291 -22.75 -2.56 1.76
N TYR A 292 -23.47 -2.39 0.67
CA TYR A 292 -24.76 -3.06 0.53
C TYR A 292 -24.59 -4.55 0.23
N GLY A 293 -25.46 -5.36 0.83
CA GLY A 293 -25.76 -6.71 0.38
C GLY A 293 -26.64 -6.70 -0.87
N ASP A 294 -27.35 -7.81 -1.11
CA ASP A 294 -28.19 -8.00 -2.28
C ASP A 294 -29.57 -7.31 -2.21
N THR A 295 -29.92 -6.72 -1.07
CA THR A 295 -31.19 -6.01 -0.87
C THR A 295 -30.98 -4.58 -0.37
N PRO A 296 -31.87 -3.63 -0.72
CA PRO A 296 -31.74 -2.25 -0.29
C PRO A 296 -31.95 -2.05 1.22
N GLU A 297 -32.50 -3.03 1.92
CA GLU A 297 -32.69 -3.01 3.37
C GLU A 297 -31.45 -3.53 4.14
N ARG A 298 -30.39 -3.96 3.42
CA ARG A 298 -29.22 -4.56 4.05
C ARG A 298 -27.95 -3.82 3.69
N LEU A 299 -27.66 -2.77 4.44
CA LEU A 299 -26.36 -2.14 4.50
C LEU A 299 -25.54 -2.85 5.57
N VAL A 300 -24.39 -3.42 5.20
CA VAL A 300 -23.42 -4.03 6.13
C VAL A 300 -22.40 -3.00 6.51
N VAL A 301 -22.20 -2.83 7.82
CA VAL A 301 -21.33 -1.82 8.42
C VAL A 301 -20.35 -2.52 9.35
N ALA A 302 -19.06 -2.44 9.06
CA ALA A 302 -17.99 -2.92 9.94
C ALA A 302 -17.52 -1.78 10.85
N THR A 303 -17.36 -2.07 12.14
CA THR A 303 -16.93 -1.10 13.15
C THR A 303 -15.81 -1.67 14.01
N LEU A 304 -14.96 -0.79 14.52
CA LEU A 304 -13.91 -1.14 15.48
C LEU A 304 -13.99 -0.20 16.70
N ASN A 305 -13.60 -0.73 17.86
CA ASN A 305 -13.28 0.10 19.01
C ASN A 305 -11.90 0.75 18.85
N ARG A 306 -11.56 1.74 19.69
CA ARG A 306 -10.29 2.47 19.62
C ARG A 306 -9.06 1.57 19.77
N ASP A 307 -9.12 0.60 20.67
CA ASP A 307 -8.04 -0.39 20.85
C ASP A 307 -7.92 -1.37 19.66
N GLN A 308 -8.86 -1.33 18.71
CA GLN A 308 -8.93 -2.18 17.52
C GLN A 308 -8.84 -3.68 17.82
N ASN A 309 -9.28 -4.07 19.00
CA ASN A 309 -9.31 -5.46 19.45
C ASN A 309 -10.71 -6.08 19.42
N ARG A 310 -11.74 -5.30 19.00
CA ARG A 310 -13.12 -5.75 18.81
C ARG A 310 -13.67 -5.22 17.49
N LEU A 311 -13.96 -6.15 16.58
CA LEU A 311 -14.69 -5.91 15.34
C LEU A 311 -16.15 -6.29 15.56
N GLU A 312 -17.06 -5.39 15.24
CA GLU A 312 -18.49 -5.68 15.20
C GLU A 312 -19.06 -5.32 13.82
N ILE A 313 -19.81 -6.24 13.24
CA ILE A 313 -20.44 -6.03 11.94
C ILE A 313 -21.95 -5.96 12.15
N PHE A 314 -22.57 -4.90 11.61
CA PHE A 314 -24.00 -4.65 11.68
C PHE A 314 -24.67 -4.84 10.32
N ALA A 315 -25.90 -5.37 10.34
CA ALA A 315 -26.86 -5.21 9.25
C ALA A 315 -27.75 -4.02 9.61
N VAL A 316 -27.77 -3.04 8.74
CA VAL A 316 -28.51 -1.78 8.90
C VAL A 316 -29.54 -1.69 7.81
N ASN A 317 -30.79 -1.34 8.17
CA ASN A 317 -31.80 -0.94 7.21
C ASN A 317 -31.81 0.60 7.09
N PRO A 318 -31.31 1.19 5.99
CA PRO A 318 -31.18 2.64 5.88
C PRO A 318 -32.52 3.38 5.82
N LYS A 319 -33.58 2.70 5.39
CA LYS A 319 -34.94 3.31 5.31
C LYS A 319 -35.62 3.40 6.66
N SER A 320 -35.52 2.36 7.50
CA SER A 320 -36.11 2.31 8.83
C SER A 320 -35.17 2.68 9.95
N THR A 321 -33.87 2.81 9.66
CA THR A 321 -32.77 3.03 10.62
C THR A 321 -32.59 1.92 11.67
N VAL A 322 -33.17 0.75 11.44
CA VAL A 322 -32.99 -0.41 12.32
C VAL A 322 -31.60 -0.98 12.14
N VAL A 323 -30.90 -1.16 13.25
CA VAL A 323 -29.52 -1.68 13.33
C VAL A 323 -29.54 -3.03 14.06
N LYS A 324 -28.86 -4.03 13.53
CA LYS A 324 -28.72 -5.34 14.15
C LYS A 324 -27.27 -5.83 14.06
N SER A 325 -26.67 -6.18 15.19
CA SER A 325 -25.37 -6.87 15.23
C SER A 325 -25.51 -8.27 14.63
N ILE A 326 -24.63 -8.61 13.68
CA ILE A 326 -24.63 -9.89 12.98
C ILE A 326 -23.33 -10.67 13.10
N PHE A 327 -22.26 -10.03 13.60
CA PHE A 327 -20.97 -10.70 13.82
C PHE A 327 -20.14 -9.90 14.82
N VAL A 328 -19.44 -10.59 15.70
CA VAL A 328 -18.45 -10.03 16.62
C VAL A 328 -17.21 -10.89 16.58
N ASP A 329 -16.05 -10.26 16.45
CA ASP A 329 -14.75 -10.87 16.64
C ASP A 329 -13.95 -10.09 17.69
N GLU A 330 -13.27 -10.78 18.56
CA GLU A 330 -12.49 -10.20 19.66
C GLU A 330 -11.08 -10.81 19.68
N SER A 331 -10.09 -9.99 19.95
CA SER A 331 -8.69 -10.39 20.06
C SER A 331 -8.09 -9.92 21.38
N LYS A 332 -7.09 -10.64 21.88
CA LYS A 332 -6.28 -10.21 23.03
C LYS A 332 -5.28 -9.11 22.67
N SER A 333 -5.03 -8.94 21.39
CA SER A 333 -4.13 -7.94 20.80
C SER A 333 -4.91 -7.00 19.88
N TRP A 334 -4.91 -7.25 18.58
CA TRP A 334 -5.68 -6.47 17.60
C TRP A 334 -6.42 -7.39 16.62
N ILE A 335 -7.47 -6.88 16.00
CA ILE A 335 -8.14 -7.50 14.85
C ILE A 335 -7.26 -7.29 13.61
N ILE A 336 -7.04 -8.35 12.84
CA ILE A 336 -6.29 -8.25 11.59
C ILE A 336 -7.05 -7.37 10.57
N PRO A 337 -6.37 -6.49 9.82
CA PRO A 337 -7.02 -5.62 8.85
C PRO A 337 -7.85 -6.36 7.80
N GLU A 338 -7.42 -7.52 7.37
CA GLU A 338 -8.12 -8.36 6.39
C GLU A 338 -9.55 -8.71 6.80
N SER A 339 -9.85 -8.74 8.11
CA SER A 339 -11.19 -9.06 8.63
C SER A 339 -12.27 -8.05 8.19
N TYR A 340 -11.92 -6.79 8.02
CA TYR A 340 -12.84 -5.74 7.57
C TYR A 340 -12.52 -5.23 6.14
N GLU A 341 -11.28 -5.36 5.69
CA GLU A 341 -10.89 -4.98 4.32
C GLU A 341 -11.41 -5.97 3.28
N GLN A 342 -11.31 -7.26 3.57
CA GLN A 342 -11.71 -8.36 2.68
C GLN A 342 -13.05 -9.00 3.08
N LEU A 343 -14.01 -8.17 3.53
CA LEU A 343 -15.37 -8.60 3.80
C LEU A 343 -16.13 -8.83 2.48
N HIS A 344 -16.52 -10.08 2.22
CA HIS A 344 -17.26 -10.46 1.03
C HIS A 344 -18.73 -10.75 1.35
N LEU A 345 -19.63 -10.06 0.63
CA LEU A 345 -21.06 -10.18 0.80
C LEU A 345 -21.67 -11.02 -0.35
N GLY A 346 -22.19 -12.19 -0.01
CA GLY A 346 -22.97 -13.03 -0.91
C GLY A 346 -24.47 -12.76 -0.74
N LYS A 347 -25.31 -13.50 -1.49
CA LYS A 347 -26.77 -13.32 -1.46
C LYS A 347 -27.39 -13.58 -0.09
N ASN A 348 -26.98 -14.64 0.60
CA ASN A 348 -27.57 -15.06 1.88
C ASN A 348 -26.55 -15.12 3.03
N SER A 349 -25.28 -14.90 2.75
CA SER A 349 -24.18 -15.06 3.67
C SER A 349 -23.08 -14.05 3.39
N MET A 350 -22.19 -13.89 4.37
CA MET A 350 -20.94 -13.14 4.22
C MET A 350 -19.77 -14.07 4.55
N VAL A 351 -18.63 -13.85 3.90
CA VAL A 351 -17.37 -14.50 4.25
C VAL A 351 -16.48 -13.48 4.95
N VAL A 352 -16.00 -13.87 6.12
CA VAL A 352 -15.13 -13.07 6.98
C VAL A 352 -13.80 -13.80 7.14
N MET A 353 -12.70 -13.07 7.04
CA MET A 353 -11.39 -13.52 7.48
C MET A 353 -11.26 -13.26 8.97
N SER A 354 -10.82 -14.26 9.74
CA SER A 354 -10.59 -14.10 11.18
C SER A 354 -9.44 -14.98 11.64
N SER A 355 -8.65 -14.45 12.54
CA SER A 355 -7.53 -15.18 13.16
C SER A 355 -7.85 -15.80 14.51
N LYS A 356 -9.14 -15.92 14.86
CA LYS A 356 -9.62 -16.45 16.15
C LYS A 356 -9.16 -17.88 16.48
N SER A 357 -8.77 -18.66 15.46
CA SER A 357 -8.21 -20.02 15.63
C SER A 357 -6.69 -20.05 15.84
N GLY A 358 -6.02 -18.89 15.91
CA GLY A 358 -4.55 -18.76 15.96
C GLY A 358 -3.89 -18.52 14.62
N PHE A 359 -4.55 -18.88 13.50
CA PHE A 359 -4.17 -18.57 12.12
C PHE A 359 -5.34 -17.92 11.41
N THR A 360 -5.06 -17.08 10.44
CA THR A 360 -6.10 -16.43 9.62
C THR A 360 -6.80 -17.46 8.76
N GLN A 361 -8.13 -17.59 8.95
CA GLN A 361 -8.98 -18.55 8.27
C GLN A 361 -10.25 -17.87 7.72
N LEU A 362 -10.97 -18.56 6.82
CA LEU A 362 -12.21 -18.10 6.23
C LEU A 362 -13.42 -18.74 6.92
N TYR A 363 -14.39 -17.90 7.27
CA TYR A 363 -15.65 -18.31 7.90
C TYR A 363 -16.82 -17.74 7.15
N GLU A 364 -17.84 -18.57 6.89
CA GLU A 364 -19.07 -18.14 6.26
C GLU A 364 -20.19 -18.01 7.30
N TYR A 365 -20.78 -16.82 7.39
CA TYR A 365 -21.86 -16.48 8.30
C TYR A 365 -23.13 -16.08 7.55
N ALA A 366 -24.28 -16.53 8.06
CA ALA A 366 -25.57 -15.96 7.65
C ALA A 366 -25.71 -14.52 8.19
N TYR A 367 -26.52 -13.70 7.53
CA TYR A 367 -26.86 -12.36 8.00
C TYR A 367 -27.72 -12.35 9.29
N THR A 368 -28.04 -13.52 9.82
CA THR A 368 -28.63 -13.69 11.15
C THR A 368 -27.58 -13.74 12.26
N GLY A 369 -26.29 -13.89 11.90
CA GLY A 369 -25.17 -14.09 12.81
C GLY A 369 -24.79 -15.56 13.02
N ALA A 370 -25.52 -16.50 12.43
CA ALA A 370 -25.20 -17.94 12.55
C ALA A 370 -23.97 -18.30 11.70
N LEU A 371 -22.99 -18.99 12.30
CA LEU A 371 -21.89 -19.60 11.55
C LEU A 371 -22.45 -20.74 10.71
N LEU A 372 -22.33 -20.61 9.40
CA LEU A 372 -22.77 -21.62 8.45
C LEU A 372 -21.67 -22.65 8.19
N ARG A 373 -20.44 -22.18 8.01
CA ARG A 373 -19.33 -23.03 7.61
C ARG A 373 -17.98 -22.44 7.96
N THR A 374 -17.06 -23.26 8.46
CA THR A 374 -15.62 -22.98 8.48
C THR A 374 -15.07 -23.44 7.15
N LEU A 375 -14.67 -22.47 6.29
CA LEU A 375 -14.24 -22.76 4.92
C LEU A 375 -12.81 -23.27 4.85
N THR A 376 -11.94 -22.77 5.72
CA THR A 376 -10.54 -23.18 5.80
C THR A 376 -10.12 -23.44 7.26
N SER A 377 -9.09 -24.27 7.44
CA SER A 377 -8.52 -24.60 8.75
C SER A 377 -7.07 -25.07 8.60
N GLY A 378 -6.32 -25.11 9.71
CA GLY A 378 -4.94 -25.56 9.75
C GLY A 378 -3.97 -24.45 10.18
N ASP A 379 -2.68 -24.74 10.07
CA ASP A 379 -1.57 -23.93 10.63
C ASP A 379 -0.89 -23.07 9.54
N ALA A 380 -1.69 -22.51 8.64
CA ALA A 380 -1.24 -21.58 7.60
C ALA A 380 -2.24 -20.43 7.45
N ASP A 381 -1.73 -19.21 7.38
CA ASP A 381 -2.55 -18.02 7.21
C ASP A 381 -3.11 -17.92 5.79
N VAL A 382 -4.43 -17.78 5.68
CA VAL A 382 -5.07 -17.28 4.46
C VAL A 382 -4.68 -15.80 4.32
N THR A 383 -4.16 -15.43 3.16
CA THR A 383 -3.62 -14.08 2.89
C THR A 383 -4.50 -13.25 1.96
N ALA A 384 -5.38 -13.90 1.19
CA ALA A 384 -6.39 -13.23 0.38
C ALA A 384 -7.60 -14.15 0.12
N TYR A 385 -8.76 -13.54 -0.02
CA TYR A 385 -9.98 -14.21 -0.47
C TYR A 385 -10.48 -13.59 -1.76
N TYR A 386 -10.66 -14.39 -2.82
CA TYR A 386 -11.03 -13.90 -4.15
C TYR A 386 -12.54 -13.94 -4.43
N GLY A 387 -13.30 -14.74 -3.67
CA GLY A 387 -14.74 -14.91 -3.89
C GLY A 387 -15.14 -16.37 -4.08
N ALA A 388 -16.40 -16.57 -4.50
CA ALA A 388 -16.96 -17.89 -4.76
C ALA A 388 -17.66 -17.94 -6.13
N ASP A 389 -17.62 -19.12 -6.79
CA ASP A 389 -18.38 -19.38 -7.99
C ASP A 389 -19.85 -19.70 -7.69
N ALA A 390 -20.67 -19.79 -8.74
CA ALA A 390 -22.10 -20.12 -8.62
C ALA A 390 -22.38 -21.53 -8.04
N LYS A 391 -21.36 -22.39 -7.96
CA LYS A 391 -21.46 -23.75 -7.38
C LYS A 391 -21.08 -23.78 -5.91
N GLY A 392 -20.68 -22.63 -5.33
CA GLY A 392 -20.22 -22.51 -3.95
C GLY A 392 -18.80 -23.02 -3.74
N THR A 393 -17.96 -22.98 -4.77
CA THR A 393 -16.51 -23.17 -4.66
C THR A 393 -15.88 -21.84 -4.32
N HIS A 394 -15.15 -21.76 -3.21
CA HIS A 394 -14.42 -20.56 -2.75
C HIS A 394 -12.98 -20.62 -3.19
N TYR A 395 -12.42 -19.47 -3.56
CA TYR A 395 -11.04 -19.30 -4.02
C TYR A 395 -10.28 -18.37 -3.09
N TYR A 396 -9.06 -18.75 -2.70
CA TYR A 396 -8.26 -18.00 -1.72
C TYR A 396 -6.77 -18.23 -1.92
N GLN A 397 -5.96 -17.30 -1.39
CA GLN A 397 -4.51 -17.44 -1.29
C GLN A 397 -4.14 -17.83 0.14
N VAL A 398 -3.09 -18.64 0.30
CA VAL A 398 -2.60 -19.11 1.59
C VAL A 398 -1.09 -19.14 1.64
N ALA A 399 -0.51 -18.86 2.81
CA ALA A 399 0.93 -18.95 3.09
C ALA A 399 1.35 -20.41 3.25
N ALA A 400 1.53 -21.11 2.14
CA ALA A 400 1.87 -22.54 2.07
C ALA A 400 2.66 -22.85 0.78
N PRO A 401 3.49 -23.92 0.74
CA PRO A 401 3.77 -24.91 1.78
C PRO A 401 4.63 -24.39 2.95
N THR A 402 5.32 -23.26 2.74
CA THR A 402 6.08 -22.58 3.78
C THR A 402 5.51 -21.18 4.03
N PRO A 403 5.82 -20.53 5.14
CA PRO A 403 5.41 -19.13 5.34
C PRO A 403 5.93 -18.16 4.28
N MET A 404 6.97 -18.53 3.55
CA MET A 404 7.57 -17.71 2.48
C MET A 404 6.85 -17.84 1.14
N ASP A 405 5.99 -18.85 0.97
CA ASP A 405 5.27 -19.11 -0.28
C ASP A 405 3.84 -18.55 -0.22
N ARG A 406 3.27 -18.34 -1.39
CA ARG A 406 1.84 -17.98 -1.59
C ARG A 406 1.28 -18.87 -2.69
N VAL A 407 0.32 -19.71 -2.33
CA VAL A 407 -0.36 -20.57 -3.30
C VAL A 407 -1.86 -20.24 -3.35
N VAL A 408 -2.45 -20.35 -4.53
CA VAL A 408 -3.90 -20.18 -4.71
C VAL A 408 -4.57 -21.53 -4.59
N ARG A 409 -5.59 -21.60 -3.75
CA ARG A 409 -6.40 -22.79 -3.50
C ARG A 409 -7.89 -22.56 -3.76
N SER A 410 -8.60 -23.62 -3.96
CA SER A 410 -10.07 -23.65 -3.94
C SER A 410 -10.57 -24.63 -2.89
N VAL A 411 -11.73 -24.34 -2.29
CA VAL A 411 -12.48 -25.26 -1.43
C VAL A 411 -13.90 -25.36 -1.95
N ASP A 412 -14.35 -26.58 -2.27
CA ASP A 412 -15.69 -26.80 -2.82
C ASP A 412 -16.78 -26.84 -1.72
N ALA A 413 -18.03 -26.96 -2.13
CA ALA A 413 -19.18 -27.04 -1.22
C ALA A 413 -19.13 -28.24 -0.26
N LYS A 414 -18.34 -29.28 -0.57
CA LYS A 414 -18.15 -30.47 0.25
C LYS A 414 -16.92 -30.38 1.16
N GLY A 415 -16.14 -29.28 1.07
CA GLY A 415 -14.91 -29.07 1.84
C GLY A 415 -13.65 -29.67 1.19
N ALA A 416 -13.70 -30.14 -0.05
CA ALA A 416 -12.50 -30.64 -0.73
C ALA A 416 -11.62 -29.48 -1.19
N VAL A 417 -10.39 -29.49 -0.72
CA VAL A 417 -9.37 -28.45 -1.01
C VAL A 417 -8.49 -28.87 -2.18
N ARG A 418 -8.21 -27.95 -3.10
CA ARG A 418 -7.29 -28.16 -4.22
C ARG A 418 -6.36 -26.95 -4.38
N THR A 419 -5.08 -27.18 -4.63
CA THR A 419 -4.15 -26.14 -5.09
C THR A 419 -4.35 -25.98 -6.62
N ILE A 420 -4.60 -24.75 -7.05
CA ILE A 420 -4.86 -24.38 -8.46
C ILE A 420 -3.76 -23.50 -9.08
N SER A 421 -2.74 -23.17 -8.33
CA SER A 421 -1.53 -22.49 -8.77
C SER A 421 -0.31 -23.41 -8.77
N ALA A 422 0.88 -22.86 -9.01
CA ALA A 422 2.14 -23.56 -8.70
C ALA A 422 2.18 -23.97 -7.22
N ALA A 423 2.87 -25.08 -6.92
CA ALA A 423 2.96 -25.63 -5.57
C ALA A 423 3.89 -24.84 -4.63
N GLU A 424 4.81 -24.07 -5.19
CA GLU A 424 5.80 -23.25 -4.49
C GLU A 424 5.95 -21.89 -5.18
N GLY A 425 6.61 -20.94 -4.53
CA GLY A 425 6.76 -19.58 -4.98
C GLY A 425 5.59 -18.71 -4.56
N THR A 426 5.42 -17.60 -5.25
CA THR A 426 4.32 -16.66 -5.00
C THR A 426 3.40 -16.63 -6.21
N SER A 427 2.16 -17.06 -6.00
CA SER A 427 1.07 -17.00 -6.97
C SER A 427 -0.05 -16.09 -6.46
N ASP A 428 -0.58 -15.24 -7.35
CA ASP A 428 -1.76 -14.41 -7.12
C ASP A 428 -2.71 -14.53 -8.31
N ALA A 429 -4.00 -14.25 -8.12
CA ALA A 429 -5.02 -14.49 -9.13
C ALA A 429 -6.02 -13.33 -9.26
N ALA A 430 -6.26 -12.88 -10.49
CA ALA A 430 -7.36 -11.98 -10.83
C ALA A 430 -8.45 -12.77 -11.58
N PHE A 431 -9.55 -13.05 -10.88
CA PHE A 431 -10.66 -13.84 -11.45
C PHE A 431 -11.59 -13.00 -12.32
N THR A 432 -12.18 -13.64 -13.33
CA THR A 432 -13.33 -13.09 -14.06
C THR A 432 -14.54 -12.95 -13.12
N PRO A 433 -15.52 -12.09 -13.42
CA PRO A 433 -16.74 -11.96 -12.60
C PRO A 433 -17.49 -13.27 -12.39
N ALA A 434 -17.47 -14.17 -13.38
CA ALA A 434 -18.09 -15.50 -13.29
C ALA A 434 -17.25 -16.52 -12.52
N MET A 435 -16.03 -16.17 -12.09
CA MET A 435 -15.08 -17.07 -11.40
C MET A 435 -14.72 -18.34 -12.23
N ASP A 436 -14.94 -18.32 -13.55
CA ASP A 436 -14.67 -19.45 -14.44
C ASP A 436 -13.23 -19.46 -15.00
N MET A 437 -12.58 -18.32 -15.00
CA MET A 437 -11.18 -18.12 -15.40
C MET A 437 -10.48 -17.14 -14.46
N ALA A 438 -9.16 -17.20 -14.45
CA ALA A 438 -8.32 -16.22 -13.76
C ALA A 438 -7.03 -15.95 -14.53
N VAL A 439 -6.54 -14.71 -14.45
CA VAL A 439 -5.15 -14.37 -14.76
C VAL A 439 -4.33 -14.71 -13.53
N MET A 440 -3.53 -15.77 -13.63
CA MET A 440 -2.63 -16.23 -12.57
C MET A 440 -1.26 -15.60 -12.80
N CYS A 441 -0.77 -14.83 -11.83
CA CYS A 441 0.61 -14.33 -11.78
C CYS A 441 1.42 -15.23 -10.86
N THR A 442 2.48 -15.85 -11.37
CA THR A 442 3.35 -16.73 -10.57
C THR A 442 4.80 -16.29 -10.71
N SER A 443 5.50 -16.19 -9.59
CA SER A 443 6.94 -15.90 -9.53
C SER A 443 7.63 -16.71 -8.44
N SER A 444 8.97 -16.68 -8.44
CA SER A 444 9.77 -17.15 -7.31
C SER A 444 10.99 -16.26 -7.14
N ALA A 445 11.84 -16.52 -6.16
CA ALA A 445 13.09 -15.78 -5.98
C ALA A 445 14.04 -15.86 -7.21
N VAL A 446 13.83 -16.82 -8.10
CA VAL A 446 14.68 -17.08 -9.28
C VAL A 446 13.94 -16.98 -10.61
N VAL A 447 12.62 -16.93 -10.59
CA VAL A 447 11.76 -16.82 -11.78
C VAL A 447 10.96 -15.53 -11.73
N PRO A 448 11.12 -14.60 -12.70
CA PRO A 448 10.30 -13.39 -12.76
C PRO A 448 8.81 -13.73 -12.97
N PRO A 449 7.89 -12.76 -12.76
CA PRO A 449 6.47 -12.98 -12.93
C PRO A 449 6.11 -13.57 -14.29
N VAL A 450 5.35 -14.66 -14.27
CA VAL A 450 4.74 -15.29 -15.45
C VAL A 450 3.23 -15.17 -15.30
N TYR A 451 2.59 -14.58 -16.30
CA TYR A 451 1.14 -14.38 -16.33
C TYR A 451 0.50 -15.42 -17.22
N THR A 452 -0.40 -16.21 -16.64
CA THR A 452 -1.07 -17.31 -17.33
C THR A 452 -2.57 -17.20 -17.15
N LEU A 453 -3.35 -17.24 -18.24
CA LEU A 453 -4.78 -17.44 -18.15
C LEU A 453 -5.04 -18.91 -17.83
N VAL A 454 -5.77 -19.16 -16.74
CA VAL A 454 -6.18 -20.49 -16.28
C VAL A 454 -7.69 -20.58 -16.18
N ASN A 455 -8.23 -21.79 -16.24
CA ASN A 455 -9.62 -22.03 -15.87
C ASN A 455 -9.77 -22.13 -14.33
N ALA A 456 -11.00 -22.20 -13.83
CA ALA A 456 -11.33 -22.31 -12.41
C ALA A 456 -10.64 -23.49 -11.67
N ALA A 457 -10.23 -24.54 -12.40
CA ALA A 457 -9.51 -25.69 -11.86
C ALA A 457 -7.97 -25.51 -11.88
N GLY A 458 -7.47 -24.35 -12.33
CA GLY A 458 -6.05 -24.07 -12.46
C GLY A 458 -5.40 -24.61 -13.74
N SER A 459 -6.17 -25.21 -14.65
CA SER A 459 -5.61 -25.70 -15.92
C SER A 459 -5.26 -24.55 -16.85
N LYS A 460 -4.06 -24.55 -17.37
CA LYS A 460 -3.55 -23.52 -18.27
C LYS A 460 -4.39 -23.45 -19.57
N ILE A 461 -4.84 -22.27 -19.91
CA ILE A 461 -5.47 -21.93 -21.20
C ILE A 461 -4.41 -21.37 -22.13
N ARG A 462 -3.69 -20.30 -21.71
CA ARG A 462 -2.56 -19.75 -22.46
C ARG A 462 -1.59 -18.98 -21.54
N VAL A 463 -0.36 -18.81 -21.97
CA VAL A 463 0.57 -17.86 -21.37
C VAL A 463 0.28 -16.49 -21.96
N MET A 464 0.14 -15.49 -21.10
CA MET A 464 -0.12 -14.09 -21.49
C MET A 464 1.18 -13.29 -21.59
N GLU A 465 2.07 -13.46 -20.59
CA GLU A 465 3.39 -12.87 -20.55
C GLU A 465 4.33 -13.82 -19.79
N ASP A 466 5.45 -14.23 -20.37
CA ASP A 466 6.39 -15.15 -19.74
C ASP A 466 7.67 -14.47 -19.21
N ASN A 467 7.86 -13.20 -19.53
CA ASN A 467 9.05 -12.44 -19.18
C ASN A 467 10.39 -13.11 -19.53
N ALA A 468 10.42 -13.99 -20.56
CA ALA A 468 11.61 -14.77 -20.90
C ALA A 468 12.80 -13.88 -21.29
N ALA A 469 12.57 -12.82 -22.06
CA ALA A 469 13.61 -11.86 -22.43
C ALA A 469 14.15 -11.10 -21.22
N TYR A 470 13.28 -10.73 -20.27
CA TYR A 470 13.67 -10.12 -19.01
C TYR A 470 14.48 -11.10 -18.15
N ALA A 471 14.04 -12.35 -18.01
CA ALA A 471 14.75 -13.38 -17.28
C ALA A 471 16.17 -13.60 -17.83
N ALA A 472 16.32 -13.62 -19.16
CA ALA A 472 17.63 -13.76 -19.83
C ALA A 472 18.57 -12.59 -19.50
N ARG A 473 18.06 -11.36 -19.50
CA ARG A 473 18.87 -10.16 -19.12
C ARG A 473 19.35 -10.23 -17.67
N CYS A 474 18.53 -10.79 -16.78
CA CYS A 474 18.82 -10.87 -15.35
C CYS A 474 19.56 -12.16 -14.93
N ALA A 475 19.91 -13.05 -15.88
CA ALA A 475 20.45 -14.39 -15.58
C ALA A 475 21.76 -14.38 -14.78
N SER A 476 22.61 -13.37 -15.01
CA SER A 476 23.92 -13.23 -14.35
C SER A 476 23.88 -12.49 -13.00
N LEU A 477 22.71 -11.97 -12.60
CA LEU A 477 22.60 -11.20 -11.36
C LEU A 477 22.63 -12.12 -10.13
N PRO A 478 23.19 -11.66 -9.01
CA PRO A 478 23.15 -12.38 -7.75
C PRO A 478 21.70 -12.71 -7.33
N ARG A 479 21.48 -13.91 -6.80
CA ARG A 479 20.16 -14.44 -6.45
C ARG A 479 19.99 -14.57 -4.94
N LYS A 480 18.74 -14.56 -4.48
CA LYS A 480 18.39 -14.91 -3.10
C LYS A 480 18.60 -16.40 -2.89
N GLU A 481 19.26 -16.74 -1.80
CA GLU A 481 19.38 -18.09 -1.27
C GLU A 481 18.71 -18.11 0.11
N PHE A 482 17.65 -18.91 0.27
CA PHE A 482 16.93 -18.99 1.54
C PHE A 482 17.67 -19.83 2.56
N PHE A 483 17.52 -19.46 3.82
CA PHE A 483 18.02 -20.22 4.96
C PHE A 483 17.07 -20.12 6.14
N LYS A 484 17.23 -21.02 7.11
CA LYS A 484 16.61 -20.98 8.41
C LYS A 484 17.68 -20.84 9.48
N MET A 485 17.37 -20.09 10.52
CA MET A 485 18.23 -19.97 11.69
C MET A 485 17.44 -20.15 12.99
N THR A 486 18.10 -20.58 14.04
CA THR A 486 17.52 -20.60 15.38
C THR A 486 17.76 -19.25 16.04
N GLY A 487 16.69 -18.54 16.32
CA GLY A 487 16.70 -17.28 17.04
C GLY A 487 16.65 -17.45 18.56
N PRO A 488 16.68 -16.34 19.30
CA PRO A 488 16.58 -16.33 20.76
C PRO A 488 15.29 -16.99 21.25
N GLY A 489 15.44 -17.83 22.28
CA GLY A 489 14.32 -18.64 22.79
C GLY A 489 14.00 -19.89 21.96
N GLY A 490 14.86 -20.27 21.01
CA GLY A 490 14.69 -21.46 20.19
C GLY A 490 13.72 -21.27 19.00
N VAL A 491 13.26 -20.04 18.72
CA VAL A 491 12.35 -19.77 17.61
C VAL A 491 13.08 -19.94 16.28
N GLU A 492 12.46 -20.62 15.32
CA GLU A 492 12.97 -20.68 13.95
C GLU A 492 12.66 -19.38 13.22
N LEU A 493 13.66 -18.75 12.59
CA LEU A 493 13.54 -17.56 11.77
C LEU A 493 13.92 -17.88 10.33
N ASN A 494 13.15 -17.31 9.38
CA ASN A 494 13.41 -17.44 7.97
C ASN A 494 14.24 -16.24 7.47
N GLY A 495 15.20 -16.50 6.60
CA GLY A 495 16.00 -15.46 5.98
C GLY A 495 16.42 -15.80 4.55
N TYR A 496 16.97 -14.80 3.89
CA TYR A 496 17.72 -15.01 2.63
C TYR A 496 19.05 -14.28 2.67
N VAL A 497 19.97 -14.76 1.84
CA VAL A 497 21.26 -14.12 1.57
C VAL A 497 21.41 -13.90 0.06
N ILE A 498 21.98 -12.76 -0.32
CA ILE A 498 22.45 -12.47 -1.68
C ILE A 498 23.97 -12.32 -1.61
N LYS A 499 24.70 -13.17 -2.32
CA LYS A 499 26.15 -13.26 -2.24
C LYS A 499 26.85 -12.51 -3.38
N PRO A 500 27.90 -11.74 -3.10
CA PRO A 500 28.76 -11.20 -4.13
C PRO A 500 29.65 -12.29 -4.73
N ALA A 501 30.19 -12.03 -5.91
CA ALA A 501 31.13 -12.97 -6.60
C ALA A 501 32.38 -13.25 -5.75
N GLU A 502 32.83 -12.29 -4.98
CA GLU A 502 33.95 -12.39 -4.06
C GLU A 502 33.76 -13.46 -2.98
N ALA A 503 32.54 -13.61 -2.49
CA ALA A 503 32.19 -14.65 -1.51
C ALA A 503 32.33 -16.04 -2.08
N ALA A 504 31.95 -16.24 -3.34
CA ALA A 504 32.17 -17.52 -4.06
C ALA A 504 33.65 -17.83 -4.27
N ALA A 505 34.52 -16.82 -4.34
CA ALA A 505 35.96 -16.95 -4.39
C ALA A 505 36.62 -17.13 -3.01
N GLY A 506 35.83 -17.32 -1.93
CA GLY A 506 36.32 -17.56 -0.57
C GLY A 506 36.82 -16.31 0.16
N ARG A 507 36.56 -15.10 -0.35
CA ARG A 507 36.93 -13.85 0.31
C ARG A 507 35.85 -13.47 1.31
N LYS A 508 36.27 -12.92 2.45
CA LYS A 508 35.35 -12.31 3.42
C LYS A 508 34.88 -10.93 2.92
N CYS A 509 33.58 -10.72 2.93
CA CYS A 509 32.93 -9.52 2.43
C CYS A 509 32.16 -8.81 3.55
N PRO A 510 32.06 -7.46 3.52
CA PRO A 510 31.21 -6.74 4.44
C PRO A 510 29.74 -7.12 4.23
N VAL A 511 28.94 -7.01 5.28
CA VAL A 511 27.53 -7.43 5.31
C VAL A 511 26.63 -6.19 5.43
N VAL A 512 25.52 -6.19 4.68
CA VAL A 512 24.39 -5.29 4.90
C VAL A 512 23.18 -6.11 5.30
N MET A 513 22.70 -5.89 6.54
CA MET A 513 21.43 -6.41 7.00
C MET A 513 20.32 -5.51 6.48
N SER A 514 19.45 -6.05 5.61
CA SER A 514 18.24 -5.40 5.08
C SER A 514 17.05 -5.91 5.86
N GLN A 515 16.21 -5.03 6.42
CA GLN A 515 15.05 -5.46 7.18
C GLN A 515 13.94 -4.40 7.16
N TYR A 516 12.70 -4.83 7.42
CA TYR A 516 11.57 -3.97 7.71
C TYR A 516 11.03 -4.22 9.12
N SER A 517 10.75 -5.46 9.48
CA SER A 517 10.36 -5.97 10.80
C SER A 517 8.98 -5.51 11.32
N GLY A 518 8.23 -4.70 10.58
CA GLY A 518 6.93 -4.18 11.03
C GLY A 518 5.91 -5.30 11.26
N PRO A 519 4.97 -5.12 12.22
CA PRO A 519 3.94 -6.11 12.53
C PRO A 519 3.15 -6.56 11.31
N GLY A 520 3.00 -7.89 11.16
CA GLY A 520 2.29 -8.48 10.02
C GLY A 520 2.99 -8.39 8.67
N SER A 521 4.10 -7.65 8.53
CA SER A 521 4.86 -7.56 7.29
C SER A 521 5.68 -8.81 7.01
N GLN A 522 6.05 -9.04 5.74
CA GLN A 522 7.03 -10.06 5.35
C GLN A 522 7.99 -9.52 4.28
N SER A 523 9.29 -9.64 4.53
CA SER A 523 10.36 -9.33 3.57
C SER A 523 10.94 -10.60 2.95
N VAL A 524 10.93 -11.71 3.70
CA VAL A 524 11.46 -13.01 3.28
C VAL A 524 10.35 -13.80 2.59
N LEU A 525 10.18 -13.54 1.29
CA LEU A 525 9.20 -14.19 0.42
C LEU A 525 9.89 -14.89 -0.76
N ASN A 526 9.37 -16.04 -1.13
CA ASN A 526 9.75 -16.77 -2.36
C ASN A 526 9.05 -16.12 -3.56
N SER A 527 9.44 -14.88 -3.83
CA SER A 527 8.91 -14.04 -4.91
C SER A 527 10.03 -13.33 -5.62
N TRP A 528 9.78 -12.98 -6.89
CA TRP A 528 10.72 -12.18 -7.66
C TRP A 528 10.82 -10.77 -7.09
N LYS A 529 12.01 -10.36 -6.74
CA LYS A 529 12.32 -8.98 -6.42
C LYS A 529 13.75 -8.70 -6.91
N LEU A 530 13.87 -7.79 -7.86
CA LEU A 530 15.12 -7.22 -8.31
C LEU A 530 15.15 -5.75 -7.92
N ASP A 531 16.10 -5.37 -7.07
CA ASP A 531 16.18 -4.05 -6.47
C ASP A 531 17.66 -3.70 -6.18
N TRP A 532 17.91 -2.67 -5.40
CA TRP A 532 19.22 -2.20 -4.93
C TRP A 532 20.08 -3.31 -4.30
N GLU A 533 19.49 -4.33 -3.71
CA GLU A 533 20.17 -5.45 -3.05
C GLU A 533 21.12 -6.21 -3.98
N GLN A 534 20.68 -6.45 -5.23
CA GLN A 534 21.53 -7.08 -6.25
C GLN A 534 22.70 -6.19 -6.65
N TYR A 535 22.46 -4.87 -6.73
CA TYR A 535 23.53 -3.92 -7.02
C TYR A 535 24.58 -3.89 -5.91
N PHE A 536 24.16 -3.91 -4.64
CA PHE A 536 25.08 -3.97 -3.50
C PHE A 536 25.90 -5.26 -3.51
N ALA A 537 25.29 -6.39 -3.85
CA ALA A 537 26.03 -7.63 -4.02
C ALA A 537 27.07 -7.52 -5.15
N GLN A 538 26.76 -6.88 -6.28
CA GLN A 538 27.74 -6.59 -7.33
C GLN A 538 28.86 -5.64 -6.88
N GLN A 539 28.58 -4.81 -5.86
CA GLN A 539 29.59 -3.95 -5.23
C GLN A 539 30.36 -4.65 -4.10
N GLY A 540 30.26 -5.98 -3.96
CA GLY A 540 31.03 -6.78 -3.02
C GLY A 540 30.46 -6.87 -1.61
N TYR A 541 29.18 -6.59 -1.41
CA TYR A 541 28.49 -6.78 -0.14
C TYR A 541 27.72 -8.11 -0.10
N VAL A 542 27.76 -8.78 1.02
CA VAL A 542 26.77 -9.81 1.36
C VAL A 542 25.52 -9.09 1.86
N VAL A 543 24.38 -9.30 1.22
CA VAL A 543 23.09 -8.73 1.71
C VAL A 543 22.32 -9.85 2.38
N VAL A 544 21.86 -9.61 3.61
CA VAL A 544 21.11 -10.59 4.42
C VAL A 544 19.80 -9.93 4.88
N CYS A 545 18.71 -10.68 4.77
CA CYS A 545 17.40 -10.28 5.32
C CYS A 545 16.84 -11.42 6.16
N VAL A 546 16.29 -11.10 7.32
CA VAL A 546 15.61 -12.05 8.21
C VAL A 546 14.31 -11.45 8.70
N ASP A 547 13.22 -12.21 8.61
CA ASP A 547 11.95 -11.88 9.23
C ASP A 547 11.94 -12.40 10.68
N GLY A 548 12.00 -11.46 11.63
CA GLY A 548 11.92 -11.74 13.07
C GLY A 548 10.48 -11.92 13.56
N ARG A 549 10.33 -12.16 14.86
CA ARG A 549 9.02 -12.18 15.54
C ARG A 549 8.30 -10.84 15.34
N GLY A 550 6.97 -10.92 15.27
CA GLY A 550 6.12 -9.77 14.90
C GLY A 550 5.70 -9.79 13.44
N THR A 551 6.49 -10.39 12.53
CA THR A 551 6.17 -10.46 11.11
C THR A 551 5.04 -11.46 10.81
N GLY A 552 4.46 -11.40 9.61
CA GLY A 552 3.26 -12.13 9.21
C GLY A 552 3.50 -13.52 8.63
N GLY A 553 2.39 -14.20 8.28
CA GLY A 553 2.39 -15.50 7.60
C GLY A 553 2.70 -16.70 8.50
N ARG A 554 2.71 -16.51 9.83
CA ARG A 554 3.10 -17.53 10.82
C ARG A 554 2.14 -17.61 12.01
N GLY A 555 0.92 -17.12 11.84
CA GLY A 555 -0.12 -17.10 12.86
C GLY A 555 0.09 -16.07 13.99
N ARG A 556 -0.86 -16.02 14.89
CA ARG A 556 -0.98 -14.98 15.92
C ARG A 556 0.08 -15.06 17.01
N GLU A 557 0.49 -16.25 17.41
CA GLU A 557 1.53 -16.41 18.44
C GLU A 557 2.85 -15.76 18.02
N PHE A 558 3.19 -15.87 16.73
CA PHE A 558 4.40 -15.26 16.19
C PHE A 558 4.28 -13.76 15.97
N SER A 559 3.11 -13.28 15.54
CA SER A 559 2.90 -11.86 15.25
C SER A 559 2.59 -11.02 16.49
N ASP A 560 1.76 -11.53 17.42
CA ASP A 560 1.23 -10.73 18.54
C ASP A 560 2.22 -10.50 19.67
N ILE A 561 3.33 -11.20 19.67
CA ILE A 561 4.35 -11.09 20.71
C ILE A 561 4.89 -9.67 20.88
N VAL A 562 4.79 -8.84 19.83
CA VAL A 562 5.24 -7.43 19.81
C VAL A 562 4.19 -6.47 20.40
N TYR A 563 2.98 -6.94 20.69
CA TYR A 563 1.90 -6.10 21.19
C TYR A 563 2.29 -5.36 22.46
N LYS A 564 2.10 -4.04 22.47
CA LYS A 564 2.49 -3.05 23.50
C LYS A 564 4.00 -2.86 23.69
N ARG A 565 4.85 -3.49 22.86
CA ARG A 565 6.31 -3.48 23.00
C ARG A 565 7.01 -3.52 21.64
N LEU A 566 6.59 -2.67 20.69
CA LEU A 566 7.24 -2.57 19.38
C LEU A 566 8.75 -2.35 19.52
N GLY A 567 9.55 -2.97 18.67
CA GLY A 567 11.01 -2.87 18.63
C GLY A 567 11.74 -3.73 19.68
N TYR A 568 11.03 -4.36 20.61
CA TYR A 568 11.69 -5.17 21.63
C TYR A 568 12.15 -6.55 21.11
N TYR A 569 11.21 -7.33 20.57
CA TYR A 569 11.53 -8.67 20.04
C TYR A 569 12.19 -8.57 18.68
N GLU A 570 11.82 -7.60 17.89
CA GLU A 570 12.39 -7.31 16.58
C GLU A 570 13.89 -7.03 16.73
N THR A 571 14.30 -6.15 17.63
CA THR A 571 15.72 -5.82 17.90
C THR A 571 16.49 -7.04 18.39
N ILE A 572 15.93 -7.83 19.27
CA ILE A 572 16.56 -9.08 19.75
C ILE A 572 16.83 -10.04 18.60
N ASP A 573 15.84 -10.21 17.69
CA ASP A 573 15.94 -11.13 16.57
C ASP A 573 16.87 -10.59 15.48
N GLN A 574 16.87 -9.28 15.18
CA GLN A 574 17.77 -8.66 14.20
C GLN A 574 19.24 -8.68 14.67
N ILE A 575 19.51 -8.51 15.97
CA ILE A 575 20.85 -8.67 16.52
C ILE A 575 21.32 -10.13 16.43
N ALA A 576 20.43 -11.08 16.71
CA ALA A 576 20.73 -12.51 16.56
C ALA A 576 21.01 -12.88 15.07
N ALA A 577 20.21 -12.30 14.15
CA ALA A 577 20.40 -12.46 12.71
C ALA A 577 21.76 -11.90 12.24
N ALA A 578 22.17 -10.75 12.74
CA ALA A 578 23.46 -10.17 12.43
C ALA A 578 24.64 -11.02 12.97
N ARG A 579 24.50 -11.59 14.16
CA ARG A 579 25.50 -12.55 14.71
C ARG A 579 25.54 -13.84 13.91
N TYR A 580 24.41 -14.33 13.45
CA TYR A 580 24.37 -15.45 12.51
C TYR A 580 25.06 -15.09 11.19
N ALA A 581 24.77 -13.93 10.60
CA ALA A 581 25.46 -13.46 9.40
C ALA A 581 26.98 -13.34 9.59
N ALA A 582 27.45 -12.88 10.77
CA ALA A 582 28.86 -12.81 11.13
C ALA A 582 29.55 -14.19 11.15
N SER A 583 28.82 -15.27 11.42
CA SER A 583 29.34 -16.64 11.47
C SER A 583 29.47 -17.27 10.08
N LEU A 584 28.93 -16.69 9.03
CA LEU A 584 29.01 -17.22 7.68
C LEU A 584 30.46 -17.16 7.17
N PRO A 585 30.96 -18.20 6.49
CA PRO A 585 32.37 -18.32 6.16
C PRO A 585 32.89 -17.23 5.23
N TYR A 586 32.00 -16.59 4.48
CA TYR A 586 32.29 -15.51 3.53
C TYR A 586 31.95 -14.12 4.07
N ALA A 587 31.49 -14.00 5.31
CA ALA A 587 31.16 -12.71 5.93
C ALA A 587 32.36 -12.17 6.75
N ASP A 588 32.58 -10.85 6.68
CA ASP A 588 33.45 -10.14 7.61
C ASP A 588 32.60 -9.67 8.80
N GLY A 589 32.60 -10.46 9.87
CA GLY A 589 31.78 -10.21 11.06
C GLY A 589 32.09 -8.91 11.82
N ALA A 590 33.22 -8.23 11.51
CA ALA A 590 33.53 -6.92 12.04
C ALA A 590 32.94 -5.76 11.21
N LYS A 591 32.39 -6.06 10.04
CA LYS A 591 31.94 -5.10 9.03
C LYS A 591 30.48 -5.34 8.65
N ILE A 592 29.58 -5.19 9.63
CA ILE A 592 28.14 -5.38 9.46
C ILE A 592 27.43 -4.04 9.54
N GLY A 593 26.74 -3.64 8.48
CA GLY A 593 25.82 -2.51 8.47
C GLY A 593 24.37 -2.97 8.59
N ILE A 594 23.49 -2.10 9.12
CA ILE A 594 22.04 -2.31 9.11
C ILE A 594 21.37 -1.19 8.31
N TYR A 595 20.35 -1.54 7.54
CA TYR A 595 19.54 -0.64 6.78
C TYR A 595 18.06 -0.95 6.95
N GLY A 596 17.24 0.11 7.03
CA GLY A 596 15.81 0.01 6.94
C GLY A 596 15.13 1.33 6.57
N TRP A 597 13.88 1.20 6.10
CA TRP A 597 13.02 2.30 5.68
C TRP A 597 11.72 2.29 6.46
N SER A 598 11.19 3.45 6.89
CA SER A 598 9.95 3.57 7.65
C SER A 598 10.05 2.81 8.98
N TYR A 599 9.22 1.80 9.22
CA TYR A 599 9.39 0.89 10.36
C TYR A 599 10.79 0.26 10.39
N GLY A 600 11.32 -0.12 9.22
CA GLY A 600 12.69 -0.61 9.13
C GLY A 600 13.74 0.43 9.51
N GLY A 601 13.49 1.72 9.22
CA GLY A 601 14.33 2.83 9.70
C GLY A 601 14.28 2.97 11.22
N TYR A 602 13.08 2.87 11.79
CA TYR A 602 12.84 2.77 13.22
C TYR A 602 13.65 1.62 13.84
N GLU A 603 13.53 0.42 13.27
CA GLU A 603 14.22 -0.78 13.78
C GLU A 603 15.74 -0.68 13.61
N ALA A 604 16.23 -0.04 12.55
CA ALA A 604 17.67 0.22 12.40
C ALA A 604 18.21 1.11 13.53
N LEU A 605 17.45 2.13 13.98
CA LEU A 605 17.82 2.99 15.11
C LEU A 605 17.76 2.24 16.44
N MET A 606 16.72 1.40 16.66
CA MET A 606 16.61 0.57 17.85
C MET A 606 17.81 -0.40 17.94
N CYS A 607 18.12 -1.08 16.85
CA CYS A 607 19.27 -1.98 16.76
C CYS A 607 20.61 -1.29 17.00
N ALA A 608 20.84 -0.12 16.41
CA ALA A 608 22.08 0.63 16.53
C ALA A 608 22.31 1.20 17.94
N SER A 609 21.22 1.37 18.72
CA SER A 609 21.25 1.87 20.10
C SER A 609 21.20 0.75 21.16
N ALA A 610 21.00 -0.51 20.74
CA ALA A 610 20.90 -1.64 21.66
C ALA A 610 22.28 -2.03 22.21
N ALA A 611 22.33 -2.38 23.50
CA ALA A 611 23.57 -2.80 24.16
C ALA A 611 24.18 -4.06 23.51
N GLY A 612 25.47 -4.00 23.17
CA GLY A 612 26.22 -5.12 22.61
C GLY A 612 25.76 -5.53 21.21
N ASN A 613 25.16 -4.62 20.44
CA ASN A 613 24.85 -4.84 19.04
C ASN A 613 26.11 -5.01 18.19
N PRO A 614 26.08 -5.79 17.09
CA PRO A 614 27.24 -6.08 16.27
C PRO A 614 27.43 -5.09 15.10
N TYR A 615 26.62 -4.01 15.01
CA TYR A 615 26.60 -3.15 13.85
C TYR A 615 27.74 -2.12 13.88
N ALA A 616 28.48 -2.05 12.77
CA ALA A 616 29.55 -1.09 12.55
C ALA A 616 29.05 0.22 11.87
N ALA A 617 27.83 0.19 11.29
CA ALA A 617 27.20 1.36 10.70
C ALA A 617 25.67 1.13 10.57
N ALA A 618 24.88 2.21 10.62
CA ALA A 618 23.42 2.14 10.45
C ALA A 618 22.94 3.18 9.42
N VAL A 619 21.95 2.81 8.62
CA VAL A 619 21.23 3.70 7.71
C VAL A 619 19.75 3.61 8.00
N ALA A 620 19.13 4.74 8.35
CA ALA A 620 17.71 4.87 8.65
C ALA A 620 17.04 5.83 7.68
N VAL A 621 16.08 5.35 6.90
CA VAL A 621 15.34 6.18 5.94
C VAL A 621 13.93 6.39 6.44
N ALA A 622 13.50 7.65 6.53
CA ALA A 622 12.18 8.07 7.00
C ALA A 622 11.74 7.32 8.27
N PRO A 623 12.57 7.28 9.34
CA PRO A 623 12.30 6.47 10.52
C PRO A 623 11.24 7.09 11.41
N VAL A 624 10.38 6.26 12.02
CA VAL A 624 9.68 6.63 13.26
C VAL A 624 10.73 6.69 14.37
N THR A 625 10.72 7.76 15.17
CA THR A 625 11.66 7.94 16.29
C THR A 625 10.96 7.94 17.64
N ASP A 626 9.67 8.16 17.62
CA ASP A 626 8.78 8.01 18.76
C ASP A 626 7.37 7.72 18.25
N TRP A 627 6.73 6.66 18.73
CA TRP A 627 5.38 6.27 18.29
C TRP A 627 4.31 7.31 18.67
N ARG A 628 4.60 8.24 19.58
CA ARG A 628 3.75 9.40 19.88
C ARG A 628 3.71 10.43 18.76
N TYR A 629 4.57 10.33 17.75
CA TYR A 629 4.62 11.20 16.58
C TYR A 629 3.97 10.54 15.35
N TYR A 630 3.46 9.33 15.50
CA TYR A 630 2.80 8.59 14.43
C TYR A 630 1.28 8.55 14.65
N ASP A 631 0.51 8.22 13.60
CA ASP A 631 -0.94 8.31 13.64
C ASP A 631 -1.58 7.39 14.68
N THR A 632 -2.79 7.77 15.10
CA THR A 632 -3.58 7.05 16.10
C THR A 632 -3.87 5.61 15.71
N VAL A 633 -4.35 5.38 14.48
CA VAL A 633 -4.86 4.05 14.08
C VAL A 633 -3.75 3.03 14.06
N TYR A 634 -2.61 3.34 13.44
CA TYR A 634 -1.46 2.43 13.43
C TYR A 634 -0.83 2.27 14.80
N ALA A 635 -0.44 3.39 15.43
CA ALA A 635 0.28 3.34 16.70
C ALA A 635 -0.55 2.68 17.80
N GLU A 636 -1.83 3.05 17.94
CA GLU A 636 -2.69 2.52 19.00
C GLU A 636 -3.12 1.08 18.75
N ARG A 637 -3.21 0.62 17.51
CA ARG A 637 -3.44 -0.79 17.16
C ARG A 637 -2.43 -1.71 17.83
N TYR A 638 -1.17 -1.31 17.85
CA TYR A 638 -0.09 -2.14 18.36
C TYR A 638 0.38 -1.76 19.77
N MET A 639 0.20 -0.50 20.18
CA MET A 639 0.74 0.04 21.41
C MET A 639 -0.32 0.51 22.41
N LEU A 640 -1.62 0.54 22.05
CA LEU A 640 -2.67 1.29 22.75
C LEU A 640 -2.37 2.80 22.76
N THR A 641 -3.13 3.59 23.52
CA THR A 641 -2.81 5.02 23.67
C THR A 641 -1.58 5.23 24.56
N PRO A 642 -0.84 6.35 24.42
CA PRO A 642 0.27 6.69 25.30
C PRO A 642 -0.14 6.76 26.79
N GLN A 643 -1.40 7.08 27.07
CA GLN A 643 -1.94 7.12 28.44
C GLN A 643 -2.14 5.73 29.04
N GLN A 644 -2.51 4.75 28.22
CA GLN A 644 -2.71 3.35 28.63
C GLN A 644 -1.37 2.59 28.73
N ASN A 645 -0.34 2.98 27.97
CA ASN A 645 0.91 2.24 27.85
C ASN A 645 2.15 3.17 27.82
N ALA A 646 2.24 4.10 28.77
CA ALA A 646 3.30 5.10 28.80
C ALA A 646 4.73 4.49 28.82
N ASP A 647 4.93 3.41 29.57
CA ASP A 647 6.22 2.72 29.63
C ASP A 647 6.58 2.05 28.29
N GLY A 648 5.60 1.39 27.64
CA GLY A 648 5.81 0.80 26.32
C GLY A 648 6.24 1.83 25.29
N TYR A 649 5.57 2.99 25.24
CA TYR A 649 5.96 4.09 24.32
C TYR A 649 7.37 4.59 24.61
N ARG A 650 7.75 4.75 25.89
CA ARG A 650 9.10 5.18 26.27
C ARG A 650 10.17 4.17 25.85
N GLU A 651 9.91 2.87 26.12
CA GLU A 651 10.86 1.80 25.79
C GLU A 651 10.99 1.55 24.28
N SER A 652 9.91 1.77 23.53
CA SER A 652 9.84 1.58 22.08
C SER A 652 10.30 2.81 21.27
N ALA A 653 10.73 3.91 21.92
CA ALA A 653 11.14 5.12 21.24
C ALA A 653 12.65 5.17 21.01
N PRO A 654 13.18 5.10 19.78
CA PRO A 654 14.60 5.37 19.49
C PRO A 654 15.07 6.68 20.09
N LEU A 655 14.23 7.71 20.14
CA LEU A 655 14.51 9.00 20.73
C LEU A 655 14.95 8.89 22.20
N THR A 656 14.34 8.00 22.98
CA THR A 656 14.72 7.72 24.37
C THR A 656 16.09 7.05 24.48
N HIS A 657 16.52 6.40 23.40
CA HIS A 657 17.80 5.67 23.35
C HIS A 657 18.87 6.39 22.52
N ALA A 658 18.64 7.62 22.06
CA ALA A 658 19.55 8.35 21.18
C ALA A 658 20.98 8.44 21.72
N GLY A 659 21.14 8.74 23.02
CA GLY A 659 22.44 8.80 23.69
C GLY A 659 23.18 7.45 23.79
N LYS A 660 22.55 6.34 23.38
CA LYS A 660 23.17 5.00 23.34
C LYS A 660 23.59 4.60 21.93
N LEU A 661 23.43 5.46 20.93
CA LEU A 661 23.87 5.18 19.56
C LEU A 661 25.37 4.85 19.56
N SER A 662 25.72 3.64 19.10
CA SER A 662 27.06 3.09 19.26
C SER A 662 27.83 2.92 17.94
N CYS A 663 27.25 3.30 16.81
CA CYS A 663 27.91 3.25 15.51
C CYS A 663 27.57 4.48 14.65
N PRO A 664 28.37 4.80 13.63
CA PRO A 664 28.04 5.83 12.65
C PRO A 664 26.63 5.64 12.05
N LEU A 665 25.88 6.74 11.92
CA LEU A 665 24.51 6.79 11.42
C LEU A 665 24.40 7.70 10.21
N LEU A 666 23.74 7.23 9.15
CA LEU A 666 23.15 8.06 8.10
C LEU A 666 21.63 8.04 8.24
N ILE A 667 21.00 9.22 8.41
CA ILE A 667 19.56 9.37 8.46
C ILE A 667 19.09 10.17 7.24
N MET A 668 18.01 9.72 6.59
CA MET A 668 17.47 10.32 5.37
C MET A 668 15.95 10.49 5.46
N SER A 669 15.41 11.62 4.99
CA SER A 669 13.96 11.88 5.00
C SER A 669 13.55 12.84 3.90
N GLY A 670 12.28 12.78 3.49
CA GLY A 670 11.63 13.75 2.64
C GLY A 670 11.04 14.90 3.46
N THR A 671 11.10 16.14 2.95
CA THR A 671 10.53 17.30 3.68
C THR A 671 9.01 17.37 3.61
N ALA A 672 8.39 16.70 2.63
CA ALA A 672 6.96 16.62 2.45
C ALA A 672 6.43 15.20 2.72
N ASP A 673 7.09 14.49 3.63
CA ASP A 673 6.62 13.19 4.13
C ASP A 673 5.36 13.42 4.96
N ASP A 674 4.22 12.99 4.41
CA ASP A 674 2.89 13.13 5.00
C ASP A 674 2.50 11.91 5.86
N ASN A 675 3.37 10.91 5.95
CA ASN A 675 3.17 9.68 6.71
C ASN A 675 4.07 9.65 7.97
N VAL A 676 5.38 9.47 7.79
CA VAL A 676 6.36 9.62 8.86
C VAL A 676 6.99 11.00 8.75
N HIS A 677 6.41 11.97 9.40
CA HIS A 677 6.82 13.36 9.30
C HIS A 677 8.32 13.56 9.56
N MET A 678 8.94 14.46 8.79
CA MET A 678 10.33 14.87 9.01
C MET A 678 10.60 15.32 10.45
N PHE A 679 9.56 15.67 11.20
CA PHE A 679 9.61 15.97 12.62
C PHE A 679 10.29 14.85 13.43
N ASN A 680 10.03 13.58 13.12
CA ASN A 680 10.69 12.42 13.71
C ASN A 680 12.22 12.52 13.59
N THR A 681 12.72 12.74 12.36
CA THR A 681 14.15 12.88 12.08
C THR A 681 14.75 14.08 12.82
N MET A 682 14.07 15.22 12.80
CA MET A 682 14.58 16.45 13.44
C MET A 682 14.68 16.31 14.96
N GLN A 683 13.71 15.68 15.62
CA GLN A 683 13.76 15.43 17.06
C GLN A 683 14.92 14.49 17.43
N TYR A 684 15.12 13.43 16.64
CA TYR A 684 16.20 12.47 16.88
C TYR A 684 17.58 13.12 16.69
N VAL A 685 17.78 13.87 15.60
CA VAL A 685 19.02 14.59 15.33
C VAL A 685 19.30 15.64 16.42
N SER A 686 18.27 16.35 16.90
CA SER A 686 18.39 17.29 18.01
C SER A 686 18.86 16.61 19.30
N ALA A 687 18.33 15.43 19.62
CA ALA A 687 18.75 14.65 20.78
C ALA A 687 20.22 14.22 20.66
N LEU A 688 20.65 13.72 19.49
CA LEU A 688 22.06 13.38 19.24
C LEU A 688 22.99 14.59 19.42
N GLN A 689 22.58 15.76 18.91
CA GLN A 689 23.38 17.01 19.06
C GLN A 689 23.52 17.40 20.52
N CYS A 690 22.46 17.28 21.33
CA CYS A 690 22.51 17.57 22.76
C CYS A 690 23.52 16.66 23.50
N ASP A 691 23.61 15.39 23.06
CA ASP A 691 24.55 14.42 23.62
C ASP A 691 25.94 14.46 22.97
N GLY A 692 26.19 15.41 22.03
CA GLY A 692 27.46 15.55 21.31
C GLY A 692 27.77 14.42 20.34
N ILE A 693 26.77 13.68 19.91
CA ILE A 693 26.88 12.55 18.96
C ILE A 693 26.67 13.06 17.54
N LEU A 694 27.62 12.74 16.65
CA LEU A 694 27.57 13.15 15.25
C LEU A 694 26.82 12.09 14.41
N CYS A 695 25.99 12.56 13.48
CA CYS A 695 25.40 11.73 12.45
C CYS A 695 25.45 12.41 11.08
N ASP A 696 25.45 11.61 10.01
CA ASP A 696 25.25 12.11 8.65
C ASP A 696 23.75 12.21 8.37
N MET A 697 23.33 13.31 7.72
CA MET A 697 21.93 13.52 7.33
C MET A 697 21.83 13.89 5.86
N PHE A 698 20.83 13.33 5.15
CA PHE A 698 20.53 13.71 3.77
C PHE A 698 19.02 13.91 3.57
N ILE A 699 18.63 15.08 3.04
CA ILE A 699 17.25 15.52 2.94
C ILE A 699 16.82 15.59 1.49
N PHE A 700 15.59 15.14 1.21
CA PHE A 700 14.94 15.16 -0.08
C PHE A 700 13.83 16.22 -0.10
N PRO A 701 14.07 17.42 -0.66
CA PRO A 701 13.07 18.49 -0.69
C PRO A 701 11.81 18.09 -1.46
N ASN A 702 10.65 18.44 -0.92
CA ASN A 702 9.30 18.15 -1.47
C ASN A 702 8.96 16.66 -1.67
N MET A 703 9.83 15.74 -1.28
CA MET A 703 9.56 14.30 -1.42
C MET A 703 8.70 13.79 -0.26
N ASN A 704 7.74 12.94 -0.60
CA ASN A 704 6.89 12.23 0.36
C ASN A 704 7.59 10.99 0.95
N HIS A 705 6.85 10.18 1.70
CA HIS A 705 7.36 8.97 2.37
C HIS A 705 8.04 7.97 1.43
N SER A 706 7.59 7.88 0.20
CA SER A 706 8.18 6.98 -0.80
C SER A 706 9.47 7.50 -1.42
N ILE A 707 9.81 8.78 -1.26
CA ILE A 707 10.95 9.46 -1.90
C ILE A 707 11.01 9.09 -3.39
N ASN A 708 9.92 9.30 -4.09
CA ASN A 708 9.78 9.05 -5.53
C ASN A 708 9.79 10.36 -6.31
N GLY A 709 10.23 10.28 -7.55
CA GLY A 709 10.31 11.40 -8.49
C GLY A 709 11.74 11.66 -8.92
N CYS A 710 11.93 12.11 -10.16
CA CYS A 710 13.23 12.25 -10.79
C CYS A 710 14.11 11.01 -10.54
N ASN A 711 15.31 11.21 -9.96
CA ASN A 711 16.24 10.13 -9.60
C ASN A 711 16.29 9.87 -8.08
N ALA A 712 15.35 10.40 -7.31
CA ALA A 712 15.45 10.43 -5.84
C ALA A 712 15.67 9.03 -5.25
N ARG A 713 14.95 8.03 -5.73
CA ARG A 713 15.11 6.63 -5.27
C ARG A 713 16.52 6.08 -5.50
N ALA A 714 17.10 6.32 -6.67
CA ALA A 714 18.48 5.93 -6.98
C ALA A 714 19.50 6.69 -6.10
N VAL A 715 19.24 7.97 -5.82
CA VAL A 715 20.07 8.79 -4.92
C VAL A 715 20.04 8.26 -3.50
N VAL A 716 18.88 7.80 -2.96
CA VAL A 716 18.82 7.15 -1.64
C VAL A 716 19.82 6.01 -1.55
N TYR A 717 19.81 5.10 -2.51
CA TYR A 717 20.66 3.92 -2.48
C TYR A 717 22.13 4.22 -2.81
N ALA A 718 22.39 5.22 -3.66
CA ALA A 718 23.77 5.68 -3.91
C ALA A 718 24.39 6.29 -2.65
N ARG A 719 23.66 7.14 -1.91
CA ARG A 719 24.09 7.70 -0.64
C ARG A 719 24.32 6.62 0.43
N MET A 720 23.44 5.62 0.48
CA MET A 720 23.61 4.47 1.37
C MET A 720 24.89 3.69 1.03
N LEU A 721 25.15 3.43 -0.27
CA LEU A 721 26.35 2.72 -0.71
C LEU A 721 27.63 3.51 -0.39
N GLU A 722 27.64 4.82 -0.66
CA GLU A 722 28.77 5.70 -0.33
C GLU A 722 29.06 5.68 1.17
N PHE A 723 28.04 5.79 1.99
CA PHE A 723 28.15 5.75 3.44
C PHE A 723 28.73 4.41 3.89
N PHE A 724 28.17 3.28 3.48
CA PHE A 724 28.70 1.97 3.84
C PHE A 724 30.11 1.73 3.30
N ASN A 725 30.45 2.18 2.08
CA ASN A 725 31.82 2.10 1.58
C ASN A 725 32.82 2.85 2.49
N SER A 726 32.42 3.98 3.04
CA SER A 726 33.29 4.78 3.94
C SER A 726 33.45 4.17 5.34
N LYS A 727 32.49 3.33 5.78
CA LYS A 727 32.46 2.79 7.16
C LYS A 727 32.82 1.30 7.22
N LEU A 728 32.55 0.53 6.14
CA LEU A 728 32.68 -0.91 6.14
C LEU A 728 33.79 -1.44 5.20
N LYS A 729 34.32 -0.63 4.30
CA LYS A 729 35.46 -0.99 3.43
C LYS A 729 36.73 -0.27 3.86
#